data_e7585d794d9e91a2c94b8750572827b5
#
_entry.id   e7585d794d9e91a2c94b8750572827b5
#
_cell.length_a   1.000
_cell.length_b   1.000
_cell.length_c   1.000
_cell.angle_alpha   90.00
_cell.angle_beta   90.00
_cell.angle_gamma   90.00
#
_symmetry.space_group_name_H-M   'P 1'
#
loop_
_entity.id
_entity.type
_entity.pdbx_description
1 polymer ?
#
loop_
_entity_poly.entity_id
_entity_poly.type
_entity_poly.pdbx_seq_one_letter_code
_entity_poly.pdbx_strand_id
1 'polypeptide(L)'
;MKDTLKQAARKTLLVIRDIGVSLLGITGWLFHALLAVITAGFILGAILCLLIYAKVKPDLDECRELAYDKLAQMERTDFSKLSDTVIYDKDGRQIGLINAGHYQYVGITGISINIQNAYIAQEDRRFKSHTGVDWIATFRAGLALVKHRGQVTQGGSTITQQVIKNTYLTQEQTFTRKIVEILLAPEIEKKYSKADIMEFYCNTNFYGHQCYGVEAASRYYFGKHAADLNVEEAAVLVGISNSPSAYDPVAHPKASLEKRNDVLKSMNEIGELSDEDYEKALSKPLTVVKQESEGTDENYQSSYAIHCAALELLKKDGFQFRYTFEDKDDYNSYMERYTTAYTEKSDLIRAGGFKIYTSLDSSLQDMLQADIDQGLSSYTELQDNGKYALQGAGVIVDNRSNYVVAIVGGRGSGDQFNRAYLSARQPGSTIKPLIDYGPAFDTGEYYPTRMVNDHKWEDGPSNSGGNYHGSVTVREALNRSLNTVAWQILEDIGVDYGLSYLGEMEFQKLTYVDNGVPSLSIGGFTNGVRVVDMAKGYSTLANYGVYNDRTCITQIIHEHDGDLTKDLPPAAKQVYRDDSAFMLTDILKGTMTSPYGTGRGLELDNGMPAAGKTGTTNSSKDTWFCGYTRYYTTAVWVGYDIPRKMPGIYGSTYAGKIWKNIMNQIHEGLEPWDWEQPESVELKADPRTGTQDYFSTTAEFRAQQSLHDKEQAKLTAQLEQDIQEFTTREISSVEDTYSVKSQYQDITSRLPLLDDGELRAGMLEQVENRYDYFTGIISQMGDTIALYEKQKAIDDARAREEAQKQAEENRKQAEKDTKKNEFLQALKAVEELEYQQKNAQDLVQDAIGKLSLVAGDPEQQALSDRLQAAITRISGLPTEEQWNASQAESRASEEAAMKQAEQQVQVQQNQLRSSLNSEKFKWNNMEYYGPGGRPDDEN
;
A
#
# COMPACT_ATOMS: atom_id res chain seq x y z
N MET A 1 -86.38 -53.05 1.78
CA MET A 1 -85.47 -52.42 0.85
C MET A 1 -85.48 -50.84 0.96
N LYS A 2 -86.61 -50.20 1.08
CA LYS A 2 -86.64 -48.68 1.25
C LYS A 2 -86.04 -48.19 2.62
N ASP A 3 -86.23 -48.92 3.69
CA ASP A 3 -85.75 -48.50 5.01
C ASP A 3 -84.21 -48.77 5.19
N THR A 4 -83.71 -49.82 4.54
CA THR A 4 -82.28 -50.12 4.55
C THR A 4 -81.47 -49.07 3.73
N LEU A 5 -82.03 -48.56 2.64
CA LEU A 5 -81.48 -47.50 1.85
C LEU A 5 -81.51 -46.10 2.61
N LYS A 6 -82.61 -45.80 3.36
CA LYS A 6 -82.66 -44.63 4.18
C LYS A 6 -81.65 -44.66 5.35
N GLN A 7 -81.41 -45.81 5.94
CA GLN A 7 -80.42 -45.95 7.01
C GLN A 7 -79.00 -45.84 6.46
N ALA A 8 -78.68 -46.41 5.31
CA ALA A 8 -77.40 -46.27 4.65
C ALA A 8 -77.10 -44.80 4.28
N ALA A 9 -78.09 -44.09 3.66
CA ALA A 9 -77.96 -42.67 3.33
C ALA A 9 -77.73 -41.77 4.56
N ARG A 10 -78.42 -42.08 5.66
CA ARG A 10 -78.21 -41.34 6.92
C ARG A 10 -76.82 -41.58 7.53
N LYS A 11 -76.30 -42.78 7.47
CA LYS A 11 -74.97 -43.11 7.91
C LYS A 11 -73.91 -42.42 7.05
N THR A 12 -74.08 -42.38 5.70
CA THR A 12 -73.19 -41.70 4.77
C THR A 12 -73.20 -40.19 5.01
N LEU A 13 -74.34 -39.57 5.26
CA LEU A 13 -74.46 -38.13 5.59
C LEU A 13 -73.78 -37.79 6.93
N LEU A 14 -73.87 -38.64 7.96
CA LEU A 14 -73.13 -38.47 9.22
C LEU A 14 -71.59 -38.55 9.04
N VAL A 15 -71.12 -39.47 8.26
CA VAL A 15 -69.70 -39.63 7.93
C VAL A 15 -69.17 -38.40 7.18
N ILE A 16 -69.92 -37.92 6.18
CA ILE A 16 -69.57 -36.69 5.45
C ILE A 16 -69.56 -35.46 6.35
N ARG A 17 -70.52 -35.32 7.28
CA ARG A 17 -70.55 -34.26 8.28
C ARG A 17 -69.31 -34.34 9.18
N ASP A 18 -69.01 -35.49 9.71
CA ASP A 18 -67.92 -35.69 10.63
C ASP A 18 -66.52 -35.48 9.98
N ILE A 19 -66.38 -35.86 8.71
CA ILE A 19 -65.23 -35.54 7.87
C ILE A 19 -65.14 -33.97 7.65
N GLY A 20 -66.27 -33.32 7.39
CA GLY A 20 -66.33 -31.87 7.21
C GLY A 20 -65.93 -31.12 8.49
N VAL A 21 -66.41 -31.54 9.67
CA VAL A 21 -66.04 -30.97 10.96
C VAL A 21 -64.56 -31.20 11.26
N SER A 22 -64.00 -32.37 10.97
CA SER A 22 -62.63 -32.67 11.17
C SER A 22 -61.73 -31.85 10.23
N LEU A 23 -62.11 -31.64 8.96
CA LEU A 23 -61.39 -30.80 8.02
C LEU A 23 -61.42 -29.32 8.44
N LEU A 24 -62.56 -28.80 8.93
CA LEU A 24 -62.65 -27.45 9.52
C LEU A 24 -61.77 -27.29 10.78
N GLY A 25 -61.67 -28.33 11.60
CA GLY A 25 -60.78 -28.36 12.75
C GLY A 25 -59.30 -28.29 12.36
N ILE A 26 -58.92 -29.08 11.35
CA ILE A 26 -57.55 -29.10 10.83
C ILE A 26 -57.16 -27.75 10.16
N THR A 27 -58.08 -27.17 9.37
CA THR A 27 -57.84 -25.85 8.75
C THR A 27 -57.74 -24.72 9.78
N GLY A 28 -58.59 -24.77 10.83
CA GLY A 28 -58.47 -23.83 11.97
C GLY A 28 -57.14 -23.98 12.72
N TRP A 29 -56.69 -25.18 13.01
CA TRP A 29 -55.41 -25.45 13.66
C TRP A 29 -54.21 -24.98 12.79
N LEU A 30 -54.23 -25.24 11.48
CA LEU A 30 -53.21 -24.80 10.55
C LEU A 30 -53.15 -23.25 10.45
N PHE A 31 -54.32 -22.60 10.49
CA PHE A 31 -54.39 -21.16 10.52
C PHE A 31 -53.79 -20.57 11.80
N HIS A 32 -54.10 -21.13 12.95
CA HIS A 32 -53.50 -20.69 14.24
C HIS A 32 -52.01 -20.99 14.31
N ALA A 33 -51.55 -22.11 13.76
CA ALA A 33 -50.12 -22.45 13.68
C ALA A 33 -49.38 -21.46 12.79
N LEU A 34 -49.95 -21.13 11.63
CA LEU A 34 -49.38 -20.14 10.71
C LEU A 34 -49.32 -18.75 11.38
N LEU A 35 -50.39 -18.34 12.05
CA LEU A 35 -50.43 -17.05 12.76
C LEU A 35 -49.40 -17.00 13.90
N ALA A 36 -49.20 -18.10 14.61
CA ALA A 36 -48.19 -18.21 15.67
C ALA A 36 -46.75 -18.10 15.09
N VAL A 37 -46.49 -18.73 13.94
CA VAL A 37 -45.18 -18.63 13.24
C VAL A 37 -44.95 -17.21 12.79
N ILE A 38 -45.93 -16.53 12.20
CA ILE A 38 -45.83 -15.14 11.77
C ILE A 38 -45.58 -14.22 12.98
N THR A 39 -46.32 -14.40 14.06
CA THR A 39 -46.15 -13.60 15.31
C THR A 39 -44.79 -13.83 15.94
N ALA A 40 -44.31 -15.06 15.99
CA ALA A 40 -42.96 -15.40 16.48
C ALA A 40 -41.88 -14.76 15.58
N GLY A 41 -42.05 -14.78 14.26
CA GLY A 41 -41.18 -14.12 13.31
C GLY A 41 -41.13 -12.59 13.55
N PHE A 42 -42.26 -11.96 13.77
CA PHE A 42 -42.32 -10.53 14.10
C PHE A 42 -41.65 -10.21 15.46
N ILE A 43 -41.85 -11.02 16.48
CA ILE A 43 -41.20 -10.85 17.79
C ILE A 43 -39.69 -11.03 17.66
N LEU A 44 -39.24 -12.08 16.97
CA LEU A 44 -37.82 -12.32 16.73
C LEU A 44 -37.16 -11.16 15.94
N GLY A 45 -37.87 -10.67 14.91
CA GLY A 45 -37.44 -9.51 14.14
C GLY A 45 -37.33 -8.24 14.99
N ALA A 46 -38.32 -7.99 15.86
CA ALA A 46 -38.28 -6.87 16.78
C ALA A 46 -37.13 -6.97 17.81
N ILE A 47 -36.87 -8.15 18.36
CA ILE A 47 -35.73 -8.39 19.27
C ILE A 47 -34.41 -8.17 18.54
N LEU A 48 -34.27 -8.68 17.31
CA LEU A 48 -33.09 -8.48 16.51
C LEU A 48 -32.86 -6.99 16.20
N CYS A 49 -33.93 -6.26 15.86
CA CYS A 49 -33.85 -4.80 15.65
C CYS A 49 -33.42 -4.06 16.92
N LEU A 50 -33.94 -4.46 18.11
CA LEU A 50 -33.52 -3.87 19.37
C LEU A 50 -32.05 -4.15 19.73
N LEU A 51 -31.58 -5.36 19.45
CA LEU A 51 -30.16 -5.72 19.65
C LEU A 51 -29.24 -4.96 18.73
N ILE A 52 -29.61 -4.83 17.45
CA ILE A 52 -28.89 -4.01 16.48
C ILE A 52 -28.88 -2.54 16.92
N TYR A 53 -30.04 -2.00 17.33
CA TYR A 53 -30.13 -0.63 17.83
C TYR A 53 -29.24 -0.40 19.06
N ALA A 54 -29.28 -1.30 20.04
CA ALA A 54 -28.44 -1.17 21.23
C ALA A 54 -26.94 -1.20 20.94
N LYS A 55 -26.54 -1.95 19.90
CA LYS A 55 -25.15 -2.02 19.45
C LYS A 55 -24.72 -0.75 18.71
N VAL A 56 -25.60 -0.18 17.90
CA VAL A 56 -25.29 0.99 17.02
C VAL A 56 -25.55 2.33 17.73
N LYS A 57 -26.29 2.32 18.86
CA LYS A 57 -26.68 3.55 19.58
C LYS A 57 -25.48 4.43 19.99
N PRO A 58 -24.34 3.90 20.54
CA PRO A 58 -23.18 4.74 20.87
C PRO A 58 -22.66 5.50 19.64
N ASP A 59 -22.49 4.81 18.51
CA ASP A 59 -22.00 5.39 17.26
C ASP A 59 -22.98 6.46 16.71
N LEU A 60 -24.28 6.24 16.91
CA LEU A 60 -25.32 7.22 16.52
C LEU A 60 -25.30 8.47 17.43
N ASP A 61 -25.05 8.31 18.72
CA ASP A 61 -24.93 9.43 19.66
C ASP A 61 -23.68 10.28 19.33
N GLU A 62 -22.55 9.65 19.01
CA GLU A 62 -21.33 10.31 18.55
C GLU A 62 -21.55 11.06 17.20
N CYS A 63 -22.18 10.41 16.23
CA CYS A 63 -22.56 11.06 14.96
C CYS A 63 -23.44 12.30 15.18
N ARG A 64 -24.31 12.25 16.17
CA ARG A 64 -25.22 13.34 16.51
C ARG A 64 -24.47 14.51 17.15
N GLU A 65 -23.57 14.27 18.09
CA GLU A 65 -22.70 15.30 18.66
C GLU A 65 -21.90 15.99 17.54
N LEU A 66 -21.21 15.22 16.71
CA LEU A 66 -20.43 15.74 15.58
C LEU A 66 -21.30 16.61 14.63
N ALA A 67 -22.53 16.18 14.36
CA ALA A 67 -23.45 16.95 13.52
C ALA A 67 -23.83 18.30 14.15
N TYR A 68 -24.14 18.34 15.44
CA TYR A 68 -24.49 19.58 16.12
C TYR A 68 -23.30 20.54 16.29
N ASP A 69 -22.10 20.01 16.54
CA ASP A 69 -20.87 20.83 16.61
C ASP A 69 -20.60 21.52 15.28
N LYS A 70 -20.69 20.77 14.17
CA LYS A 70 -20.55 21.34 12.83
C LYS A 70 -21.63 22.38 12.50
N LEU A 71 -22.88 22.14 12.89
CA LEU A 71 -23.97 23.08 12.66
C LEU A 71 -23.79 24.40 13.45
N ALA A 72 -23.23 24.29 14.68
CA ALA A 72 -22.98 25.46 15.52
C ALA A 72 -21.91 26.40 14.94
N GLN A 73 -20.95 25.83 14.24
CA GLN A 73 -19.82 26.55 13.61
C GLN A 73 -20.12 27.03 12.20
N MET A 74 -21.22 26.54 11.56
CA MET A 74 -21.53 26.76 10.15
C MET A 74 -21.93 28.20 9.85
N GLU A 75 -21.17 28.84 8.95
CA GLU A 75 -21.45 30.19 8.46
C GLU A 75 -21.64 30.21 6.91
N ARG A 76 -22.24 31.28 6.39
CA ARG A 76 -22.41 31.44 4.92
C ARG A 76 -21.07 31.60 4.19
N THR A 77 -20.08 32.14 4.88
CA THR A 77 -18.71 32.32 4.38
C THR A 77 -18.00 31.00 4.06
N ASP A 78 -18.39 29.91 4.73
CA ASP A 78 -17.82 28.58 4.48
C ASP A 78 -18.09 28.05 3.06
N PHE A 79 -19.12 28.60 2.41
CA PHE A 79 -19.49 28.29 1.03
C PHE A 79 -18.92 29.28 0.02
N SER A 80 -18.10 30.25 0.48
CA SER A 80 -17.50 31.29 -0.35
C SER A 80 -16.01 31.02 -0.57
N LYS A 81 -15.40 31.82 -1.44
CA LYS A 81 -14.02 31.60 -1.93
C LYS A 81 -12.96 31.66 -0.85
N LEU A 82 -11.99 30.75 -0.97
CA LEU A 82 -10.68 30.80 -0.36
C LEU A 82 -9.71 31.63 -1.22
N SER A 83 -8.70 32.25 -0.61
CA SER A 83 -7.58 32.90 -1.30
C SER A 83 -6.65 31.87 -1.93
N ASP A 84 -5.69 32.31 -2.73
CA ASP A 84 -4.69 31.41 -3.31
C ASP A 84 -3.91 30.67 -2.21
N THR A 85 -3.49 29.46 -2.48
CA THR A 85 -2.51 28.77 -1.61
C THR A 85 -1.10 29.24 -1.97
N VAL A 86 -0.41 29.80 -0.98
CA VAL A 86 0.96 30.32 -1.15
C VAL A 86 1.93 29.49 -0.31
N ILE A 87 3.05 29.11 -0.93
CA ILE A 87 4.10 28.31 -0.29
C ILE A 87 5.35 29.18 -0.14
N TYR A 88 5.91 29.19 1.06
CA TYR A 88 7.06 30.00 1.44
C TYR A 88 8.26 29.12 1.82
N ASP A 89 9.47 29.57 1.43
CA ASP A 89 10.73 28.98 1.89
C ASP A 89 11.05 29.40 3.35
N LYS A 90 12.19 28.94 3.86
CA LYS A 90 12.65 29.23 5.22
C LYS A 90 12.81 30.73 5.52
N ASP A 91 13.05 31.54 4.49
CA ASP A 91 13.28 32.98 4.59
C ASP A 91 12.00 33.81 4.32
N GLY A 92 10.86 33.13 4.10
CA GLY A 92 9.58 33.75 3.78
C GLY A 92 9.44 34.19 2.33
N ARG A 93 10.31 33.76 1.43
CA ARG A 93 10.14 33.99 -0.01
C ARG A 93 9.09 33.04 -0.56
N GLN A 94 8.26 33.53 -1.45
CA GLN A 94 7.31 32.69 -2.17
C GLN A 94 8.04 31.74 -3.13
N ILE A 95 7.87 30.44 -2.94
CA ILE A 95 8.43 29.38 -3.78
C ILE A 95 7.36 28.59 -4.56
N GLY A 96 6.10 28.88 -4.30
CA GLY A 96 4.98 28.30 -5.03
C GLY A 96 3.73 29.12 -4.84
N LEU A 97 2.95 29.18 -5.91
CA LEU A 97 1.61 29.76 -5.92
C LEU A 97 0.67 28.76 -6.56
N ILE A 98 -0.27 28.26 -5.80
CA ILE A 98 -1.41 27.54 -6.35
C ILE A 98 -2.52 28.56 -6.47
N ASN A 99 -2.66 29.03 -7.68
CA ASN A 99 -3.74 29.91 -7.99
C ASN A 99 -5.04 29.12 -7.75
N ALA A 100 -5.89 29.57 -6.80
CA ALA A 100 -7.27 29.13 -6.70
C ALA A 100 -8.05 29.46 -8.01
N GLY A 101 -7.37 29.88 -8.94
CA GLY A 101 -7.30 30.26 -10.36
C GLY A 101 -8.58 30.42 -11.11
N HIS A 102 -9.55 29.68 -10.93
CA HIS A 102 -10.80 29.80 -11.67
C HIS A 102 -12.02 29.70 -10.74
N TYR A 103 -11.85 30.09 -9.47
CA TYR A 103 -13.00 30.21 -8.59
C TYR A 103 -13.51 31.63 -8.57
N GLN A 104 -14.74 31.80 -8.95
CA GLN A 104 -15.49 33.04 -8.75
C GLN A 104 -16.86 32.65 -8.18
N TYR A 105 -17.10 33.05 -6.92
CA TYR A 105 -18.42 32.87 -6.32
C TYR A 105 -19.44 33.74 -7.03
N VAL A 106 -20.55 33.13 -7.40
CA VAL A 106 -21.69 33.83 -8.02
C VAL A 106 -22.95 33.53 -7.25
N GLY A 107 -23.69 34.60 -6.92
CA GLY A 107 -24.99 34.45 -6.30
C GLY A 107 -25.98 33.73 -7.24
N ILE A 108 -27.08 33.22 -6.68
CA ILE A 108 -28.06 32.41 -7.45
C ILE A 108 -28.57 33.09 -8.70
N THR A 109 -28.69 34.42 -8.71
CA THR A 109 -29.10 35.21 -9.87
C THR A 109 -28.05 35.27 -10.97
N GLY A 110 -26.78 35.02 -10.65
CA GLY A 110 -25.68 34.87 -11.61
C GLY A 110 -25.50 33.44 -12.12
N ILE A 111 -26.37 32.51 -11.75
CA ILE A 111 -26.35 31.10 -12.16
C ILE A 111 -27.55 30.83 -13.08
N SER A 112 -27.30 30.40 -14.33
CA SER A 112 -28.34 30.08 -15.29
C SER A 112 -29.36 29.11 -14.71
N ILE A 113 -30.64 29.35 -14.95
CA ILE A 113 -31.72 28.46 -14.56
C ILE A 113 -31.57 27.08 -15.22
N ASN A 114 -30.92 27.00 -16.38
CA ASN A 114 -30.68 25.76 -17.10
C ASN A 114 -29.82 24.80 -16.28
N ILE A 115 -28.74 25.29 -15.62
CA ILE A 115 -27.90 24.44 -14.83
C ILE A 115 -28.55 24.06 -13.49
N GLN A 116 -29.33 24.98 -12.87
CA GLN A 116 -30.10 24.66 -11.68
C GLN A 116 -31.09 23.51 -11.95
N ASN A 117 -31.85 23.60 -13.06
CA ASN A 117 -32.79 22.58 -13.47
C ASN A 117 -32.11 21.27 -13.90
N ALA A 118 -30.93 21.34 -14.55
CA ALA A 118 -30.13 20.17 -14.90
C ALA A 118 -29.65 19.41 -13.65
N TYR A 119 -29.22 20.11 -12.61
CA TYR A 119 -28.88 19.49 -11.33
C TYR A 119 -30.06 18.85 -10.64
N ILE A 120 -31.22 19.56 -10.60
CA ILE A 120 -32.45 19.00 -10.03
C ILE A 120 -32.86 17.72 -10.78
N ALA A 121 -32.80 17.73 -12.10
CA ALA A 121 -33.17 16.59 -12.93
C ALA A 121 -32.24 15.38 -12.73
N GLN A 122 -30.95 15.63 -12.61
CA GLN A 122 -29.95 14.59 -12.57
C GLN A 122 -29.72 14.06 -11.14
N GLU A 123 -29.62 14.95 -10.14
CA GLU A 123 -29.15 14.61 -8.80
C GLU A 123 -30.31 14.48 -7.80
N ASP A 124 -31.35 15.34 -7.91
CA ASP A 124 -32.37 15.42 -6.88
C ASP A 124 -33.73 15.89 -7.44
N ARG A 125 -34.43 14.98 -8.10
CA ARG A 125 -35.73 15.28 -8.78
C ARG A 125 -36.82 15.89 -7.88
N ARG A 126 -36.70 15.74 -6.58
CA ARG A 126 -37.63 16.24 -5.56
C ARG A 126 -37.04 17.34 -4.68
N PHE A 127 -35.94 17.95 -5.10
CA PHE A 127 -35.25 19.00 -4.37
C PHE A 127 -36.19 20.09 -3.85
N LYS A 128 -37.12 20.53 -4.69
CA LYS A 128 -38.12 21.59 -4.37
C LYS A 128 -39.15 21.17 -3.32
N SER A 129 -39.29 19.87 -3.02
CA SER A 129 -40.40 19.33 -2.20
C SER A 129 -40.01 18.67 -0.89
N HIS A 130 -38.79 18.17 -0.74
CA HIS A 130 -38.31 17.58 0.53
C HIS A 130 -37.64 18.64 1.44
N THR A 131 -37.40 18.29 2.70
CA THR A 131 -36.75 19.12 3.73
C THR A 131 -35.40 18.49 4.11
N GLY A 132 -34.39 18.62 3.22
CA GLY A 132 -33.03 18.15 3.42
C GLY A 132 -32.79 16.70 2.99
N VAL A 133 -33.68 15.77 3.32
CA VAL A 133 -33.59 14.35 3.00
C VAL A 133 -34.79 13.90 2.15
N ASP A 134 -34.53 13.25 1.04
CA ASP A 134 -35.53 12.53 0.27
C ASP A 134 -35.68 11.09 0.81
N TRP A 135 -36.59 10.91 1.77
CA TRP A 135 -36.82 9.61 2.40
C TRP A 135 -37.26 8.51 1.41
N ILE A 136 -37.97 8.88 0.34
CA ILE A 136 -38.42 7.91 -0.68
C ILE A 136 -37.23 7.43 -1.51
N ALA A 137 -36.34 8.35 -1.92
CA ALA A 137 -35.13 8.01 -2.66
C ALA A 137 -34.15 7.22 -1.76
N THR A 138 -33.97 7.67 -0.52
CA THR A 138 -33.10 6.98 0.49
C THR A 138 -33.59 5.56 0.75
N PHE A 139 -34.90 5.35 0.94
CA PHE A 139 -35.46 4.01 1.14
C PHE A 139 -35.30 3.12 -0.10
N ARG A 140 -35.55 3.67 -1.30
CA ARG A 140 -35.32 2.95 -2.55
C ARG A 140 -33.87 2.54 -2.73
N ALA A 141 -32.92 3.45 -2.46
CA ALA A 141 -31.48 3.17 -2.51
C ALA A 141 -31.09 2.10 -1.49
N GLY A 142 -31.64 2.14 -0.27
CA GLY A 142 -31.45 1.13 0.76
C GLY A 142 -31.95 -0.25 0.34
N LEU A 143 -33.13 -0.33 -0.28
CA LEU A 143 -33.65 -1.59 -0.84
C LEU A 143 -32.79 -2.12 -1.98
N ALA A 144 -32.28 -1.23 -2.86
CA ALA A 144 -31.37 -1.61 -3.93
C ALA A 144 -30.05 -2.16 -3.38
N LEU A 145 -29.49 -1.55 -2.34
CA LEU A 145 -28.28 -2.01 -1.65
C LEU A 145 -28.43 -3.43 -1.08
N VAL A 146 -29.57 -3.70 -0.42
CA VAL A 146 -29.87 -5.04 0.10
C VAL A 146 -30.06 -6.05 -1.03
N LYS A 147 -30.79 -5.66 -2.10
CA LYS A 147 -31.04 -6.52 -3.28
C LYS A 147 -29.74 -6.87 -4.02
N HIS A 148 -28.80 -5.95 -4.11
CA HIS A 148 -27.52 -6.13 -4.81
C HIS A 148 -26.35 -6.49 -3.86
N ARG A 149 -26.63 -7.08 -2.69
CA ARG A 149 -25.64 -7.63 -1.72
C ARG A 149 -24.57 -6.61 -1.29
N GLY A 150 -24.93 -5.36 -1.09
CA GLY A 150 -24.04 -4.30 -0.63
C GLY A 150 -23.42 -3.45 -1.75
N GLN A 151 -23.70 -3.73 -3.02
CA GLN A 151 -23.24 -2.88 -4.12
C GLN A 151 -24.17 -1.67 -4.29
N VAL A 152 -23.61 -0.47 -4.35
CA VAL A 152 -24.34 0.78 -4.55
C VAL A 152 -24.70 0.92 -6.03
N THR A 153 -25.95 0.61 -6.38
CA THR A 153 -26.46 0.67 -7.75
C THR A 153 -27.32 1.89 -8.04
N GLN A 154 -27.74 2.62 -7.01
CA GLN A 154 -28.58 3.81 -7.14
C GLN A 154 -28.18 4.87 -6.11
N GLY A 155 -27.99 6.13 -6.54
CA GLY A 155 -27.83 7.29 -5.68
C GLY A 155 -29.15 7.63 -4.96
N GLY A 156 -29.07 7.96 -3.68
CA GLY A 156 -30.21 8.39 -2.87
C GLY A 156 -29.90 9.66 -2.07
N SER A 157 -28.77 10.33 -2.34
CA SER A 157 -28.36 11.56 -1.67
C SER A 157 -29.01 12.75 -2.31
N THR A 158 -29.48 13.70 -1.50
CA THR A 158 -30.04 14.97 -1.98
C THR A 158 -28.93 15.99 -2.27
N ILE A 159 -29.23 17.03 -3.03
CA ILE A 159 -28.35 18.18 -3.25
C ILE A 159 -27.88 18.76 -1.89
N THR A 160 -28.80 18.91 -0.94
CA THR A 160 -28.47 19.38 0.42
C THR A 160 -27.42 18.49 1.12
N GLN A 161 -27.57 17.19 1.03
CA GLN A 161 -26.60 16.24 1.58
C GLN A 161 -25.25 16.32 0.86
N GLN A 162 -25.24 16.56 -0.46
CA GLN A 162 -24.02 16.74 -1.22
C GLN A 162 -23.29 18.04 -0.87
N VAL A 163 -24.01 19.15 -0.64
CA VAL A 163 -23.42 20.40 -0.12
C VAL A 163 -22.72 20.17 1.21
N ILE A 164 -23.39 19.49 2.15
CA ILE A 164 -22.79 19.15 3.45
C ILE A 164 -21.52 18.31 3.28
N LYS A 165 -21.59 17.27 2.43
CA LYS A 165 -20.47 16.42 2.12
C LYS A 165 -19.28 17.22 1.56
N ASN A 166 -19.54 18.08 0.57
CA ASN A 166 -18.50 18.81 -0.14
C ASN A 166 -17.84 19.90 0.71
N THR A 167 -18.53 20.42 1.74
CA THR A 167 -18.05 21.56 2.54
C THR A 167 -17.51 21.14 3.92
N TYR A 168 -18.13 20.16 4.58
CA TYR A 168 -17.89 19.89 6.01
C TYR A 168 -17.43 18.46 6.31
N LEU A 169 -17.52 17.53 5.34
CA LEU A 169 -17.26 16.13 5.57
C LEU A 169 -16.20 15.60 4.62
N THR A 170 -15.55 14.51 5.02
CA THR A 170 -14.53 13.83 4.19
C THR A 170 -15.16 13.10 3.01
N GLN A 171 -14.38 12.82 1.96
CA GLN A 171 -14.84 12.04 0.80
C GLN A 171 -14.93 10.54 1.09
N GLU A 172 -14.43 10.07 2.23
CA GLU A 172 -14.54 8.67 2.62
C GLU A 172 -16.01 8.20 2.69
N GLN A 173 -16.31 7.08 2.06
CA GLN A 173 -17.65 6.49 2.08
C GLN A 173 -17.88 5.71 3.37
N THR A 174 -17.89 6.39 4.51
CA THR A 174 -18.17 5.77 5.80
C THR A 174 -19.66 5.82 6.15
N PHE A 175 -20.11 4.82 6.92
CA PHE A 175 -21.47 4.80 7.45
C PHE A 175 -21.74 5.98 8.39
N THR A 176 -20.76 6.34 9.21
CA THR A 176 -20.76 7.52 10.09
C THR A 176 -21.02 8.80 9.33
N ARG A 177 -20.26 9.05 8.26
CA ARG A 177 -20.45 10.22 7.41
C ARG A 177 -21.88 10.30 6.87
N LYS A 178 -22.43 9.19 6.38
CA LYS A 178 -23.79 9.17 5.82
C LYS A 178 -24.87 9.48 6.86
N ILE A 179 -24.68 9.06 8.09
CA ILE A 179 -25.57 9.42 9.21
C ILE A 179 -25.48 10.91 9.51
N VAL A 180 -24.27 11.48 9.56
CA VAL A 180 -24.07 12.92 9.80
C VAL A 180 -24.72 13.74 8.68
N GLU A 181 -24.56 13.36 7.40
CA GLU A 181 -25.25 14.01 6.26
C GLU A 181 -26.77 14.02 6.46
N ILE A 182 -27.36 12.88 6.85
CA ILE A 182 -28.81 12.74 7.05
C ILE A 182 -29.30 13.59 8.25
N LEU A 183 -28.51 13.70 9.31
CA LEU A 183 -28.84 14.49 10.48
C LEU A 183 -28.73 16.00 10.21
N LEU A 184 -27.70 16.43 9.49
CA LEU A 184 -27.46 17.85 9.17
C LEU A 184 -28.39 18.39 8.09
N ALA A 185 -28.75 17.59 7.08
CA ALA A 185 -29.50 18.10 5.93
C ALA A 185 -30.84 18.77 6.29
N PRO A 186 -31.67 18.27 7.20
CA PRO A 186 -32.85 19.00 7.63
C PRO A 186 -32.57 20.29 8.42
N GLU A 187 -31.48 20.31 9.17
CA GLU A 187 -31.09 21.46 9.99
C GLU A 187 -30.55 22.61 9.13
N ILE A 188 -29.77 22.29 8.11
CA ILE A 188 -29.26 23.30 7.16
C ILE A 188 -30.40 23.93 6.35
N GLU A 189 -31.45 23.22 5.99
CA GLU A 189 -32.63 23.74 5.32
C GLU A 189 -33.57 24.57 6.23
N LYS A 190 -33.35 24.54 7.55
CA LYS A 190 -33.96 25.52 8.47
C LYS A 190 -33.21 26.86 8.46
N LYS A 191 -31.89 26.81 8.21
CA LYS A 191 -30.99 27.98 8.23
C LYS A 191 -30.92 28.69 6.87
N TYR A 192 -30.96 27.95 5.78
CA TYR A 192 -30.76 28.42 4.41
C TYR A 192 -31.93 27.99 3.50
N SER A 193 -32.32 28.87 2.55
CA SER A 193 -33.36 28.55 1.59
C SER A 193 -32.88 27.56 0.53
N LYS A 194 -33.81 26.95 -0.20
CA LYS A 194 -33.47 26.10 -1.37
C LYS A 194 -32.63 26.81 -2.43
N ALA A 195 -32.84 28.12 -2.60
CA ALA A 195 -32.04 28.95 -3.49
C ALA A 195 -30.59 29.10 -2.98
N ASP A 196 -30.42 29.36 -1.67
CA ASP A 196 -29.08 29.40 -1.05
C ASP A 196 -28.34 28.06 -1.17
N ILE A 197 -29.03 26.95 -0.93
CA ILE A 197 -28.46 25.60 -1.04
C ILE A 197 -28.03 25.28 -2.48
N MET A 198 -28.83 25.66 -3.46
CA MET A 198 -28.47 25.50 -4.89
C MET A 198 -27.28 26.40 -5.25
N GLU A 199 -27.25 27.63 -4.74
CA GLU A 199 -26.11 28.55 -4.89
C GLU A 199 -24.84 27.95 -4.35
N PHE A 200 -24.87 27.44 -3.10
CA PHE A 200 -23.72 26.75 -2.47
C PHE A 200 -23.29 25.53 -3.28
N TYR A 201 -24.24 24.69 -3.69
CA TYR A 201 -23.97 23.50 -4.48
C TYR A 201 -23.23 23.82 -5.78
N CYS A 202 -23.72 24.79 -6.54
CA CYS A 202 -23.10 25.20 -7.80
C CYS A 202 -21.72 25.81 -7.62
N ASN A 203 -21.44 26.45 -6.48
CA ASN A 203 -20.16 27.09 -6.19
C ASN A 203 -19.13 26.15 -5.53
N THR A 204 -19.55 25.04 -4.93
CA THR A 204 -18.66 24.11 -4.24
C THR A 204 -18.27 22.88 -5.07
N ASN A 205 -18.93 22.63 -6.20
CA ASN A 205 -18.60 21.48 -7.04
C ASN A 205 -17.30 21.67 -7.82
N PHE A 206 -16.58 20.56 -8.00
CA PHE A 206 -15.38 20.47 -8.82
C PHE A 206 -15.73 19.98 -10.24
N TYR A 207 -15.17 20.64 -11.25
CA TYR A 207 -15.45 20.39 -12.67
C TYR A 207 -14.21 19.96 -13.48
N GLY A 208 -13.17 19.49 -12.84
CA GLY A 208 -11.90 19.20 -13.51
C GLY A 208 -11.09 20.46 -13.81
N HIS A 209 -9.86 20.28 -14.34
CA HIS A 209 -8.98 21.38 -14.76
C HIS A 209 -8.87 22.53 -13.76
N GLN A 210 -8.84 22.23 -12.46
CA GLN A 210 -8.81 23.22 -11.35
C GLN A 210 -10.00 24.18 -11.31
N CYS A 211 -11.11 23.87 -12.00
CA CYS A 211 -12.31 24.67 -11.96
C CYS A 211 -13.18 24.25 -10.77
N TYR A 212 -13.16 25.05 -9.72
CA TYR A 212 -14.09 24.97 -8.60
C TYR A 212 -15.20 26.00 -8.77
N GLY A 213 -16.44 25.58 -8.69
CA GLY A 213 -17.61 26.42 -8.92
C GLY A 213 -17.99 26.59 -10.39
N VAL A 214 -19.29 26.83 -10.58
CA VAL A 214 -19.92 26.88 -11.90
C VAL A 214 -19.44 28.02 -12.78
N GLU A 215 -19.07 29.16 -12.21
CA GLU A 215 -18.57 30.32 -12.96
C GLU A 215 -17.20 30.01 -13.58
N ALA A 216 -16.32 29.45 -12.78
CA ALA A 216 -14.99 29.03 -13.25
C ALA A 216 -15.10 28.00 -14.37
N ALA A 217 -15.93 26.98 -14.18
CA ALA A 217 -16.16 25.95 -15.18
C ALA A 217 -16.79 26.52 -16.48
N SER A 218 -17.76 27.42 -16.35
CA SER A 218 -18.41 28.09 -17.50
C SER A 218 -17.39 28.86 -18.33
N ARG A 219 -16.53 29.63 -17.68
CA ARG A 219 -15.45 30.38 -18.35
C ARG A 219 -14.45 29.48 -19.02
N TYR A 220 -13.97 28.46 -18.30
CA TYR A 220 -12.96 27.54 -18.81
C TYR A 220 -13.44 26.74 -20.03
N TYR A 221 -14.64 26.13 -19.94
CA TYR A 221 -15.11 25.25 -21.01
C TYR A 221 -15.82 26.01 -22.14
N PHE A 222 -16.47 27.15 -21.86
CA PHE A 222 -17.33 27.83 -22.82
C PHE A 222 -16.98 29.30 -23.05
N GLY A 223 -16.05 29.88 -22.30
CA GLY A 223 -15.65 31.29 -22.44
C GLY A 223 -16.72 32.31 -22.04
N LYS A 224 -17.73 31.93 -21.23
CA LYS A 224 -18.87 32.79 -20.84
C LYS A 224 -19.19 32.70 -19.35
N HIS A 225 -20.03 33.63 -18.88
CA HIS A 225 -20.51 33.61 -17.53
C HIS A 225 -21.49 32.45 -17.28
N ALA A 226 -21.55 31.95 -16.04
CA ALA A 226 -22.52 30.93 -15.65
C ALA A 226 -23.96 31.32 -15.86
N ALA A 227 -24.27 32.62 -15.80
CA ALA A 227 -25.59 33.15 -16.11
C ALA A 227 -26.04 32.94 -17.59
N ASP A 228 -25.05 32.89 -18.50
CA ASP A 228 -25.27 32.84 -19.95
C ASP A 228 -25.25 31.42 -20.52
N LEU A 229 -25.14 30.39 -19.65
CA LEU A 229 -25.15 28.99 -20.06
C LEU A 229 -26.47 28.62 -20.71
N ASN A 230 -26.42 28.11 -21.92
CA ASN A 230 -27.56 27.47 -22.56
C ASN A 230 -27.82 26.07 -21.99
N VAL A 231 -28.88 25.40 -22.43
CA VAL A 231 -29.29 24.12 -21.83
C VAL A 231 -28.26 22.99 -22.12
N GLU A 232 -27.63 22.98 -23.29
CA GLU A 232 -26.65 21.97 -23.69
C GLU A 232 -25.36 22.11 -22.90
N GLU A 233 -24.88 23.32 -22.68
CA GLU A 233 -23.71 23.64 -21.93
C GLU A 233 -23.91 23.36 -20.43
N ALA A 234 -25.06 23.71 -19.91
CA ALA A 234 -25.47 23.36 -18.56
C ALA A 234 -25.46 21.83 -18.34
N ALA A 235 -26.00 21.07 -19.29
CA ALA A 235 -26.01 19.61 -19.22
C ALA A 235 -24.58 19.00 -19.29
N VAL A 236 -23.65 19.61 -20.04
CA VAL A 236 -22.23 19.21 -20.05
C VAL A 236 -21.60 19.43 -18.67
N LEU A 237 -21.75 20.60 -18.06
CA LEU A 237 -21.19 20.90 -16.75
C LEU A 237 -21.73 19.96 -15.67
N VAL A 238 -23.04 19.68 -15.67
CA VAL A 238 -23.61 18.69 -14.73
C VAL A 238 -23.04 17.30 -14.97
N GLY A 239 -22.80 16.93 -16.22
CA GLY A 239 -22.09 15.67 -16.54
C GLY A 239 -20.68 15.63 -15.97
N ILE A 240 -19.88 16.69 -16.15
CA ILE A 240 -18.51 16.81 -15.65
C ILE A 240 -18.49 16.72 -14.12
N SER A 241 -19.35 17.46 -13.40
CA SER A 241 -19.35 17.45 -11.93
C SER A 241 -19.66 16.08 -11.32
N ASN A 242 -20.35 15.21 -12.05
CA ASN A 242 -20.64 13.84 -11.62
C ASN A 242 -19.40 12.95 -11.64
N SER A 243 -18.53 13.09 -12.65
CA SER A 243 -17.21 12.42 -12.74
C SER A 243 -16.28 13.20 -13.67
N PRO A 244 -15.51 14.16 -13.12
CA PRO A 244 -14.71 15.10 -13.92
C PRO A 244 -13.72 14.42 -14.87
N SER A 245 -13.07 13.37 -14.45
CA SER A 245 -12.10 12.67 -15.29
C SER A 245 -12.74 11.80 -16.39
N ALA A 246 -13.93 11.22 -16.12
CA ALA A 246 -14.61 10.35 -17.08
C ALA A 246 -15.36 11.14 -18.17
N TYR A 247 -15.90 12.30 -17.79
CA TYR A 247 -16.75 13.12 -18.67
C TYR A 247 -16.12 14.44 -19.07
N ASP A 248 -14.79 14.52 -18.97
CA ASP A 248 -14.03 15.66 -19.50
C ASP A 248 -14.25 15.82 -21.00
N PRO A 249 -14.85 16.91 -21.47
CA PRO A 249 -15.14 17.10 -22.89
C PRO A 249 -13.88 17.33 -23.74
N VAL A 250 -12.75 17.66 -23.14
CA VAL A 250 -11.47 17.83 -23.80
C VAL A 250 -10.77 16.49 -23.99
N ALA A 251 -10.70 15.68 -22.93
CA ALA A 251 -10.03 14.39 -22.95
C ALA A 251 -10.91 13.26 -23.51
N HIS A 252 -12.22 13.29 -23.20
CA HIS A 252 -13.18 12.25 -23.50
C HIS A 252 -14.46 12.79 -24.17
N PRO A 253 -14.38 13.48 -25.33
CA PRO A 253 -15.52 14.20 -25.93
C PRO A 253 -16.74 13.30 -26.22
N LYS A 254 -16.51 12.02 -26.55
CA LYS A 254 -17.59 11.07 -26.82
C LYS A 254 -18.36 10.71 -25.55
N ALA A 255 -17.65 10.38 -24.46
CA ALA A 255 -18.28 10.06 -23.18
C ALA A 255 -19.00 11.29 -22.59
N SER A 256 -18.40 12.47 -22.74
CA SER A 256 -19.02 13.74 -22.33
C SER A 256 -20.32 14.03 -23.12
N LEU A 257 -20.32 13.78 -24.43
CA LEU A 257 -21.51 13.94 -25.27
C LEU A 257 -22.63 12.97 -24.89
N GLU A 258 -22.32 11.71 -24.62
CA GLU A 258 -23.27 10.70 -24.15
C GLU A 258 -23.86 11.13 -22.81
N LYS A 259 -23.03 11.53 -21.85
CA LYS A 259 -23.47 12.00 -20.53
C LYS A 259 -24.32 13.27 -20.60
N ARG A 260 -23.97 14.24 -21.47
CA ARG A 260 -24.78 15.40 -21.75
C ARG A 260 -26.19 14.98 -22.17
N ASN A 261 -26.30 14.04 -23.11
CA ASN A 261 -27.58 13.56 -23.62
C ASN A 261 -28.42 12.88 -22.55
N ASP A 262 -27.78 12.13 -21.60
CA ASP A 262 -28.45 11.56 -20.43
C ASP A 262 -29.02 12.62 -19.49
N VAL A 263 -28.28 13.72 -19.27
CA VAL A 263 -28.73 14.86 -18.44
C VAL A 263 -29.92 15.55 -19.13
N LEU A 264 -29.84 15.84 -20.42
CA LEU A 264 -30.91 16.43 -21.18
C LEU A 264 -32.19 15.57 -21.16
N LYS A 265 -32.03 14.25 -21.28
CA LYS A 265 -33.12 13.29 -21.13
C LYS A 265 -33.76 13.37 -19.74
N SER A 266 -32.95 13.44 -18.70
CA SER A 266 -33.45 13.57 -17.31
C SER A 266 -34.24 14.86 -17.12
N MET A 267 -33.81 15.98 -17.74
CA MET A 267 -34.53 17.26 -17.70
C MET A 267 -35.90 17.18 -18.42
N ASN A 268 -35.93 16.51 -19.57
CA ASN A 268 -37.17 16.28 -20.33
C ASN A 268 -38.13 15.37 -19.55
N GLU A 269 -37.63 14.27 -18.94
CA GLU A 269 -38.45 13.35 -18.14
C GLU A 269 -39.16 14.00 -16.96
N ILE A 270 -38.60 15.05 -16.34
CA ILE A 270 -39.20 15.77 -15.23
C ILE A 270 -40.02 17.02 -15.68
N GLY A 271 -40.04 17.31 -16.98
CA GLY A 271 -40.79 18.42 -17.56
C GLY A 271 -40.11 19.79 -17.46
N GLU A 272 -38.80 19.85 -17.08
CA GLU A 272 -38.03 21.11 -17.07
C GLU A 272 -37.46 21.46 -18.46
N LEU A 273 -37.60 20.56 -19.46
CA LEU A 273 -37.26 20.76 -20.86
C LEU A 273 -38.39 20.21 -21.74
N SER A 274 -38.89 21.02 -22.66
CA SER A 274 -39.92 20.60 -23.61
C SER A 274 -39.38 19.57 -24.61
N ASP A 275 -40.23 18.72 -25.19
CA ASP A 275 -39.83 17.76 -26.21
C ASP A 275 -39.15 18.45 -27.43
N GLU A 276 -39.65 19.63 -27.84
CA GLU A 276 -39.07 20.41 -28.94
C GLU A 276 -37.67 20.91 -28.60
N ASP A 277 -37.49 21.48 -27.41
CA ASP A 277 -36.15 21.96 -26.95
C ASP A 277 -35.17 20.81 -26.67
N TYR A 278 -35.69 19.67 -26.23
CA TYR A 278 -34.88 18.45 -26.02
C TYR A 278 -34.32 17.96 -27.37
N GLU A 279 -35.13 17.77 -28.38
CA GLU A 279 -34.67 17.33 -29.71
C GLU A 279 -33.72 18.36 -30.33
N LYS A 280 -33.98 19.64 -30.16
CA LYS A 280 -33.08 20.71 -30.59
C LYS A 280 -31.74 20.68 -29.88
N ALA A 281 -31.72 20.47 -28.57
CA ALA A 281 -30.51 20.37 -27.77
C ALA A 281 -29.67 19.12 -28.14
N LEU A 282 -30.29 17.96 -28.37
CA LEU A 282 -29.65 16.76 -28.86
C LEU A 282 -28.94 16.95 -30.20
N SER A 283 -29.51 17.74 -31.11
CA SER A 283 -28.96 17.96 -32.43
C SER A 283 -27.72 18.85 -32.49
N LYS A 284 -27.43 19.56 -31.37
CA LYS A 284 -26.27 20.45 -31.30
C LYS A 284 -24.97 19.71 -31.03
N PRO A 285 -23.86 20.05 -31.73
CA PRO A 285 -22.57 19.48 -31.48
C PRO A 285 -22.05 19.92 -30.10
N LEU A 286 -21.15 19.08 -29.50
CA LEU A 286 -20.39 19.45 -28.31
C LEU A 286 -19.29 20.43 -28.73
N THR A 287 -19.41 21.70 -28.37
CA THR A 287 -18.42 22.73 -28.63
C THR A 287 -17.82 23.23 -27.34
N VAL A 288 -16.50 23.08 -27.19
CA VAL A 288 -15.72 23.52 -26.03
C VAL A 288 -14.65 24.49 -26.49
N VAL A 289 -14.58 25.63 -25.81
CA VAL A 289 -13.55 26.64 -26.04
C VAL A 289 -12.58 26.55 -24.85
N LYS A 290 -11.55 25.70 -24.96
CA LYS A 290 -10.54 25.59 -23.91
C LYS A 290 -9.84 26.95 -23.76
N GLN A 291 -9.97 27.58 -22.60
CA GLN A 291 -9.07 28.69 -22.22
C GLN A 291 -7.83 28.10 -21.57
N GLU A 292 -6.65 28.63 -21.91
CA GLU A 292 -5.42 28.30 -21.21
C GLU A 292 -5.50 28.85 -19.79
N SER A 293 -5.33 28.01 -18.79
CA SER A 293 -5.17 28.46 -17.42
C SER A 293 -3.82 29.16 -17.29
N GLU A 294 -3.76 30.32 -16.68
CA GLU A 294 -2.49 30.86 -16.17
C GLU A 294 -1.93 29.81 -15.21
N GLY A 295 -0.76 29.23 -15.57
CA GLY A 295 -0.23 28.06 -14.91
C GLY A 295 0.06 28.30 -13.44
N THR A 296 -0.08 27.26 -12.65
CA THR A 296 0.46 27.21 -11.29
C THR A 296 1.99 27.14 -11.37
N ASP A 297 2.70 27.97 -10.61
CA ASP A 297 4.16 27.91 -10.47
C ASP A 297 4.56 26.70 -9.58
N GLU A 298 4.22 25.49 -10.02
CA GLU A 298 4.66 24.29 -9.31
C GLU A 298 6.06 23.88 -9.77
N ASN A 299 6.94 23.70 -8.81
CA ASN A 299 8.31 23.22 -8.98
C ASN A 299 8.59 22.07 -7.99
N TYR A 300 9.83 21.58 -7.92
CA TYR A 300 10.17 20.46 -7.01
C TYR A 300 9.92 20.79 -5.53
N GLN A 301 10.15 22.03 -5.10
CA GLN A 301 9.94 22.45 -3.73
C GLN A 301 8.45 22.55 -3.41
N SER A 302 7.68 23.25 -4.23
CA SER A 302 6.25 23.47 -3.99
C SER A 302 5.45 22.18 -4.09
N SER A 303 5.75 21.31 -5.07
CA SER A 303 5.09 20.01 -5.19
C SER A 303 5.34 19.10 -3.99
N TYR A 304 6.57 19.11 -3.45
CA TYR A 304 6.88 18.37 -2.23
C TYR A 304 6.21 19.00 -1.00
N ALA A 305 6.18 20.33 -0.89
CA ALA A 305 5.50 21.01 0.21
C ALA A 305 4.00 20.71 0.27
N ILE A 306 3.32 20.66 -0.90
CA ILE A 306 1.91 20.25 -0.98
C ILE A 306 1.72 18.82 -0.50
N HIS A 307 2.60 17.93 -0.95
CA HIS A 307 2.58 16.53 -0.51
C HIS A 307 2.71 16.42 1.02
N CYS A 308 3.71 17.08 1.58
CA CYS A 308 3.93 17.08 3.03
C CYS A 308 2.78 17.74 3.80
N ALA A 309 2.25 18.86 3.31
CA ALA A 309 1.11 19.52 3.95
C ALA A 309 -0.14 18.61 3.96
N ALA A 310 -0.40 17.86 2.88
CA ALA A 310 -1.48 16.88 2.85
C ALA A 310 -1.29 15.79 3.92
N LEU A 311 -0.06 15.30 4.12
CA LEU A 311 0.25 14.33 5.17
C LEU A 311 0.05 14.92 6.58
N GLU A 312 0.47 16.17 6.81
CA GLU A 312 0.26 16.85 8.11
C GLU A 312 -1.25 17.05 8.40
N LEU A 313 -2.04 17.40 7.38
CA LEU A 313 -3.50 17.50 7.54
C LEU A 313 -4.13 16.12 7.84
N LEU A 314 -3.64 15.04 7.24
CA LEU A 314 -4.07 13.69 7.58
C LEU A 314 -3.73 13.31 9.03
N LYS A 315 -2.53 13.66 9.52
CA LYS A 315 -2.15 13.46 10.93
C LYS A 315 -3.09 14.22 11.85
N LYS A 316 -3.41 15.48 11.51
CA LYS A 316 -4.34 16.32 12.27
C LYS A 316 -5.73 15.68 12.38
N ASP A 317 -6.21 15.06 11.31
CA ASP A 317 -7.50 14.38 11.28
C ASP A 317 -7.48 12.99 11.94
N GLY A 318 -6.31 12.58 12.48
CA GLY A 318 -6.15 11.32 13.19
C GLY A 318 -5.94 10.10 12.29
N PHE A 319 -5.58 10.30 11.02
CA PHE A 319 -5.27 9.19 10.12
C PHE A 319 -4.09 8.38 10.66
N GLN A 320 -4.28 7.07 10.78
CA GLN A 320 -3.24 6.16 11.28
C GLN A 320 -2.38 5.65 10.12
N PHE A 321 -1.17 6.21 10.00
CA PHE A 321 -0.20 5.75 9.00
C PHE A 321 0.34 4.38 9.35
N ARG A 322 0.49 3.54 8.33
CA ARG A 322 1.08 2.20 8.42
C ARG A 322 2.07 2.00 7.28
N TYR A 323 3.15 1.31 7.57
CA TYR A 323 4.26 1.13 6.64
C TYR A 323 4.63 -0.34 6.45
N THR A 324 4.07 -1.25 7.26
CA THR A 324 4.18 -2.70 7.14
C THR A 324 2.80 -3.34 7.12
N PHE A 325 2.63 -4.44 6.41
CA PHE A 325 1.34 -5.06 6.10
C PHE A 325 1.44 -6.58 6.22
N GLU A 326 0.39 -7.21 6.74
CA GLU A 326 0.36 -8.66 6.96
C GLU A 326 0.16 -9.41 5.64
N ASP A 327 -0.81 -8.98 4.84
CA ASP A 327 -1.18 -9.63 3.59
C ASP A 327 -1.71 -8.63 2.54
N LYS A 328 -2.17 -9.17 1.41
CA LYS A 328 -2.68 -8.40 0.28
C LYS A 328 -3.96 -7.62 0.62
N ASP A 329 -4.86 -8.21 1.39
CA ASP A 329 -6.16 -7.61 1.68
C ASP A 329 -5.98 -6.47 2.69
N ASP A 330 -5.09 -6.66 3.66
CA ASP A 330 -4.66 -5.61 4.60
C ASP A 330 -4.00 -4.42 3.86
N TYR A 331 -3.06 -4.71 2.96
CA TYR A 331 -2.42 -3.69 2.13
C TYR A 331 -3.42 -2.93 1.26
N ASN A 332 -4.28 -3.63 0.53
CA ASN A 332 -5.24 -3.00 -0.37
C ASN A 332 -6.26 -2.14 0.40
N SER A 333 -6.78 -2.66 1.52
CA SER A 333 -7.73 -1.93 2.38
C SER A 333 -7.12 -0.65 2.96
N TYR A 334 -5.83 -0.70 3.35
CA TYR A 334 -5.11 0.48 3.79
C TYR A 334 -4.89 1.47 2.64
N MET A 335 -4.41 1.00 1.48
CA MET A 335 -4.10 1.86 0.32
C MET A 335 -5.33 2.55 -0.24
N GLU A 336 -6.49 1.91 -0.24
CA GLU A 336 -7.76 2.52 -0.64
C GLU A 336 -8.11 3.70 0.29
N ARG A 337 -8.08 3.48 1.60
CA ARG A 337 -8.34 4.55 2.60
C ARG A 337 -7.31 5.68 2.50
N TYR A 338 -6.02 5.32 2.43
CA TYR A 338 -4.94 6.29 2.31
C TYR A 338 -5.07 7.14 1.05
N THR A 339 -5.29 6.50 -0.10
CA THR A 339 -5.39 7.22 -1.38
C THR A 339 -6.56 8.18 -1.39
N THR A 340 -7.73 7.74 -0.90
CA THR A 340 -8.92 8.58 -0.80
C THR A 340 -8.67 9.80 0.09
N ALA A 341 -8.19 9.55 1.31
CA ALA A 341 -7.94 10.61 2.28
C ALA A 341 -6.81 11.58 1.84
N TYR A 342 -5.75 11.04 1.25
CA TYR A 342 -4.66 11.85 0.69
C TYR A 342 -5.12 12.75 -0.46
N THR A 343 -5.88 12.20 -1.41
CA THR A 343 -6.42 12.96 -2.54
C THR A 343 -7.31 14.09 -2.04
N GLU A 344 -8.18 13.82 -1.06
CA GLU A 344 -9.03 14.84 -0.45
C GLU A 344 -8.22 16.00 0.14
N LYS A 345 -7.14 15.71 0.90
CA LYS A 345 -6.32 16.78 1.50
C LYS A 345 -5.50 17.53 0.46
N SER A 346 -4.97 16.83 -0.54
CA SER A 346 -4.28 17.46 -1.65
C SER A 346 -5.19 18.40 -2.45
N ASP A 347 -6.42 17.97 -2.73
CA ASP A 347 -7.42 18.78 -3.43
C ASP A 347 -7.87 19.97 -2.58
N LEU A 348 -8.02 19.79 -1.28
CA LEU A 348 -8.32 20.87 -0.33
C LEU A 348 -7.25 21.97 -0.37
N ILE A 349 -5.97 21.61 -0.30
CA ILE A 349 -4.85 22.54 -0.38
C ILE A 349 -4.88 23.28 -1.73
N ARG A 350 -5.18 22.57 -2.81
CA ARG A 350 -5.25 23.12 -4.17
C ARG A 350 -6.49 23.99 -4.40
N ALA A 351 -7.54 23.80 -3.62
CA ALA A 351 -8.72 24.65 -3.65
C ALA A 351 -8.44 26.08 -3.13
N GLY A 352 -7.34 26.28 -2.40
CA GLY A 352 -6.90 27.60 -1.93
C GLY A 352 -7.03 27.78 -0.41
N GLY A 353 -6.73 28.98 0.06
CA GLY A 353 -6.91 29.39 1.45
C GLY A 353 -5.72 29.08 2.37
N PHE A 354 -4.62 28.53 1.85
CA PHE A 354 -3.50 28.09 2.68
C PHE A 354 -2.28 28.98 2.51
N LYS A 355 -1.58 29.22 3.62
CA LYS A 355 -0.21 29.72 3.66
C LYS A 355 0.65 28.62 4.27
N ILE A 356 1.51 28.02 3.46
CA ILE A 356 2.36 26.90 3.84
C ILE A 356 3.79 27.42 4.00
N TYR A 357 4.30 27.38 5.21
CA TYR A 357 5.68 27.76 5.53
C TYR A 357 6.51 26.48 5.61
N THR A 358 7.70 26.54 4.99
CA THR A 358 8.59 25.40 4.90
C THR A 358 9.99 25.69 5.43
N SER A 359 10.74 24.66 5.68
CA SER A 359 12.17 24.66 5.95
C SER A 359 13.03 24.68 4.69
N LEU A 360 12.41 24.62 3.51
CA LEU A 360 13.13 24.56 2.23
C LEU A 360 13.97 25.82 2.03
N ASP A 361 15.21 25.62 1.63
CA ASP A 361 16.20 26.68 1.37
C ASP A 361 16.41 26.79 -0.14
N SER A 362 15.97 27.92 -0.71
CA SER A 362 16.09 28.15 -2.16
C SER A 362 17.54 28.15 -2.63
N SER A 363 18.51 28.56 -1.78
CA SER A 363 19.93 28.56 -2.14
C SER A 363 20.48 27.12 -2.21
N LEU A 364 20.15 26.28 -1.21
CA LEU A 364 20.53 24.86 -1.23
C LEU A 364 19.86 24.12 -2.37
N GLN A 365 18.62 24.49 -2.70
CA GLN A 365 17.88 23.94 -3.83
C GLN A 365 18.61 24.19 -5.15
N ASP A 366 19.02 25.44 -5.39
CA ASP A 366 19.72 25.84 -6.61
C ASP A 366 21.09 25.15 -6.72
N MET A 367 21.84 25.06 -5.60
CA MET A 367 23.13 24.35 -5.56
C MET A 367 22.94 22.85 -5.90
N LEU A 368 21.97 22.19 -5.28
CA LEU A 368 21.72 20.77 -5.51
C LEU A 368 21.28 20.50 -6.96
N GLN A 369 20.42 21.36 -7.53
CA GLN A 369 20.02 21.29 -8.93
C GLN A 369 21.22 21.44 -9.86
N ALA A 370 22.04 22.45 -9.62
CA ALA A 370 23.23 22.70 -10.43
C ALA A 370 24.24 21.53 -10.39
N ASP A 371 24.45 20.94 -9.21
CA ASP A 371 25.36 19.80 -9.05
C ASP A 371 24.85 18.52 -9.75
N ILE A 372 23.54 18.27 -9.72
CA ILE A 372 22.94 17.17 -10.46
C ILE A 372 23.06 17.39 -11.97
N ASP A 373 22.74 18.59 -12.46
CA ASP A 373 22.82 18.92 -13.88
C ASP A 373 24.26 18.88 -14.39
N GLN A 374 25.19 19.45 -13.65
CA GLN A 374 26.61 19.44 -14.01
C GLN A 374 27.22 18.05 -13.91
N GLY A 375 26.92 17.31 -12.84
CA GLY A 375 27.42 15.95 -12.63
C GLY A 375 27.01 14.98 -13.71
N LEU A 376 25.87 15.21 -14.34
CA LEU A 376 25.33 14.38 -15.43
C LEU A 376 25.43 15.02 -16.82
N SER A 377 26.13 16.16 -16.94
CA SER A 377 26.21 16.95 -18.20
C SER A 377 26.75 16.18 -19.40
N SER A 378 27.59 15.17 -19.18
CA SER A 378 28.11 14.29 -20.25
C SER A 378 27.07 13.39 -20.90
N TYR A 379 25.89 13.24 -20.29
CA TYR A 379 24.79 12.42 -20.81
C TYR A 379 23.74 13.34 -21.43
N THR A 380 23.75 13.47 -22.75
CA THR A 380 22.93 14.42 -23.51
C THR A 380 21.75 13.78 -24.22
N GLU A 381 21.53 12.45 -24.05
CA GLU A 381 20.39 11.75 -24.64
C GLU A 381 19.09 12.34 -24.13
N LEU A 382 18.19 12.70 -25.05
CA LEU A 382 16.85 13.19 -24.74
C LEU A 382 15.80 12.13 -25.09
N GLN A 383 14.70 12.14 -24.36
CA GLN A 383 13.48 11.41 -24.69
C GLN A 383 12.68 12.17 -25.75
N ASP A 384 11.64 11.54 -26.30
CA ASP A 384 10.76 12.13 -27.33
C ASP A 384 10.06 13.43 -26.86
N ASN A 385 9.90 13.60 -25.55
CA ASN A 385 9.33 14.78 -24.90
C ASN A 385 10.34 15.91 -24.64
N GLY A 386 11.59 15.79 -25.12
CA GLY A 386 12.66 16.76 -24.95
C GLY A 386 13.36 16.74 -23.58
N LYS A 387 12.99 15.85 -22.66
CA LYS A 387 13.62 15.71 -21.34
C LYS A 387 14.86 14.81 -21.41
N TYR A 388 15.82 15.04 -20.52
CA TYR A 388 16.98 14.14 -20.42
C TYR A 388 16.54 12.70 -20.11
N ALA A 389 17.13 11.74 -20.82
CA ALA A 389 16.82 10.32 -20.61
C ALA A 389 17.41 9.80 -19.29
N LEU A 390 18.71 10.10 -19.04
CA LEU A 390 19.35 9.82 -17.76
C LEU A 390 18.98 10.90 -16.75
N GLN A 391 18.42 10.50 -15.63
CA GLN A 391 17.93 11.38 -14.57
C GLN A 391 18.79 11.28 -13.28
N GLY A 392 18.67 12.29 -12.45
CA GLY A 392 19.25 12.32 -11.11
C GLY A 392 18.25 12.96 -10.14
N ALA A 393 18.21 12.49 -8.92
CA ALA A 393 17.42 13.08 -7.86
C ALA A 393 18.23 13.16 -6.57
N GLY A 394 17.98 14.19 -5.75
CA GLY A 394 18.69 14.42 -4.50
C GLY A 394 17.80 15.03 -3.43
N VAL A 395 18.11 14.72 -2.18
CA VAL A 395 17.45 15.28 -1.00
C VAL A 395 18.49 15.64 0.05
N ILE A 396 18.35 16.81 0.64
CA ILE A 396 19.18 17.28 1.77
C ILE A 396 18.32 17.42 3.01
N VAL A 397 18.76 16.81 4.11
CA VAL A 397 18.20 16.95 5.46
C VAL A 397 19.18 17.72 6.33
N ASP A 398 18.75 18.74 7.03
CA ASP A 398 19.53 19.37 8.11
C ASP A 398 19.40 18.52 9.37
N ASN A 399 20.47 17.91 9.81
CA ASN A 399 20.48 16.95 10.92
C ASN A 399 20.22 17.61 12.29
N ARG A 400 20.39 18.93 12.41
CA ARG A 400 20.15 19.69 13.65
C ARG A 400 18.66 19.96 13.84
N SER A 401 17.96 20.28 12.75
CA SER A 401 16.52 20.56 12.76
C SER A 401 15.68 19.35 12.37
N ASN A 402 16.28 18.36 11.71
CA ASN A 402 15.67 17.16 11.12
C ASN A 402 14.67 17.44 9.99
N TYR A 403 14.66 18.65 9.44
CA TYR A 403 13.84 19.01 8.30
C TYR A 403 14.53 18.71 6.97
N VAL A 404 13.73 18.38 5.95
CA VAL A 404 14.18 18.41 4.56
C VAL A 404 14.35 19.88 4.16
N VAL A 405 15.55 20.24 3.71
CA VAL A 405 15.89 21.63 3.35
C VAL A 405 16.10 21.86 1.86
N ALA A 406 16.31 20.78 1.08
CA ALA A 406 16.32 20.84 -0.39
C ALA A 406 15.87 19.50 -0.97
N ILE A 407 15.20 19.55 -2.12
CA ILE A 407 14.69 18.37 -2.82
C ILE A 407 14.65 18.59 -4.34
N VAL A 408 15.44 17.85 -5.08
CA VAL A 408 15.50 17.86 -6.55
C VAL A 408 15.06 16.52 -7.11
N GLY A 409 14.08 16.55 -7.99
CA GLY A 409 13.47 15.34 -8.54
C GLY A 409 13.89 14.98 -9.97
N GLY A 410 14.78 15.75 -10.62
CA GLY A 410 15.18 15.50 -12.00
C GLY A 410 16.20 16.48 -12.53
N ARG A 411 16.63 16.27 -13.78
CA ARG A 411 17.59 17.10 -14.50
C ARG A 411 16.87 18.17 -15.33
N GLY A 412 17.43 19.37 -15.32
CA GLY A 412 16.98 20.50 -16.10
C GLY A 412 15.66 21.09 -15.62
N SER A 413 15.34 22.29 -16.08
CA SER A 413 14.14 23.03 -15.67
C SER A 413 12.84 22.52 -16.29
N GLY A 414 12.93 21.77 -17.39
CA GLY A 414 11.74 21.28 -18.13
C GLY A 414 11.15 19.97 -17.60
N ASP A 415 11.81 19.29 -16.66
CA ASP A 415 11.27 18.09 -16.02
C ASP A 415 10.77 18.40 -14.62
N GLN A 416 9.51 18.33 -14.44
CA GLN A 416 8.86 18.60 -13.16
C GLN A 416 8.46 17.34 -12.39
N PHE A 417 8.53 16.13 -12.91
CA PHE A 417 8.26 14.90 -12.18
C PHE A 417 9.26 14.71 -11.05
N ASN A 418 8.82 14.95 -9.82
CA ASN A 418 9.69 14.89 -8.63
C ASN A 418 9.97 13.44 -8.20
N ARG A 419 11.03 12.85 -8.80
CA ARG A 419 11.44 11.46 -8.52
C ARG A 419 11.88 11.25 -7.08
N ALA A 420 12.25 12.30 -6.37
CA ALA A 420 12.77 12.19 -5.02
C ALA A 420 11.73 11.68 -4.03
N TYR A 421 10.43 11.95 -4.25
CA TYR A 421 9.35 11.46 -3.37
C TYR A 421 8.25 10.67 -4.10
N LEU A 422 8.10 10.85 -5.42
CA LEU A 422 7.06 10.13 -6.20
C LEU A 422 7.54 8.78 -6.71
N SER A 423 8.83 8.68 -7.05
CA SER A 423 9.41 7.46 -7.61
C SER A 423 10.03 6.59 -6.53
N ALA A 424 9.79 5.28 -6.62
CA ALA A 424 10.50 4.29 -5.84
C ALA A 424 11.49 3.54 -6.74
N ARG A 425 12.73 3.36 -6.25
CA ARG A 425 13.84 2.76 -6.98
C ARG A 425 14.56 1.76 -6.11
N GLN A 426 15.17 0.75 -6.71
CA GLN A 426 15.94 -0.24 -5.96
C GLN A 426 17.18 0.39 -5.32
N PRO A 427 17.33 0.36 -3.98
CA PRO A 427 18.42 1.06 -3.30
C PRO A 427 19.78 0.35 -3.47
N GLY A 428 19.78 -0.92 -3.87
CA GLY A 428 20.98 -1.74 -3.84
C GLY A 428 21.63 -1.73 -2.45
N SER A 429 22.95 -1.75 -2.39
CA SER A 429 23.69 -1.84 -1.13
C SER A 429 23.58 -0.62 -0.20
N THR A 430 22.89 0.48 -0.58
CA THR A 430 22.65 1.59 0.36
C THR A 430 21.65 1.23 1.44
N ILE A 431 20.86 0.18 1.26
CA ILE A 431 19.90 -0.24 2.28
C ILE A 431 20.55 -0.99 3.45
N LYS A 432 21.71 -1.61 3.23
CA LYS A 432 22.39 -2.48 4.20
C LYS A 432 22.54 -1.87 5.60
N PRO A 433 23.02 -0.63 5.77
CA PRO A 433 23.10 -0.04 7.09
C PRO A 433 21.76 0.03 7.81
N LEU A 434 20.65 0.19 7.09
CA LEU A 434 19.35 0.45 7.65
C LEU A 434 18.56 -0.83 7.97
N ILE A 435 18.70 -1.90 7.17
CA ILE A 435 17.91 -3.12 7.34
C ILE A 435 18.71 -4.29 7.92
N ASP A 436 20.04 -4.36 7.65
CA ASP A 436 20.86 -5.47 8.08
C ASP A 436 21.67 -5.10 9.34
N TYR A 437 22.64 -4.20 9.18
CA TYR A 437 23.67 -3.94 10.19
C TYR A 437 23.15 -3.15 11.40
N GLY A 438 22.29 -2.15 11.20
CA GLY A 438 21.71 -1.37 12.30
C GLY A 438 20.88 -2.24 13.23
N PRO A 439 19.85 -2.95 12.71
CA PRO A 439 19.08 -3.90 13.50
C PRO A 439 19.94 -5.00 14.14
N ALA A 440 20.94 -5.53 13.42
CA ALA A 440 21.83 -6.56 13.97
C ALA A 440 22.66 -6.07 15.16
N PHE A 441 23.10 -4.81 15.15
CA PHE A 441 23.81 -4.22 16.29
C PHE A 441 22.86 -4.01 17.47
N ASP A 442 21.60 -3.70 17.22
CA ASP A 442 20.58 -3.57 18.27
C ASP A 442 20.27 -4.89 18.97
N THR A 443 20.44 -6.05 18.30
CA THR A 443 20.34 -7.34 19.00
C THR A 443 21.45 -7.54 20.04
N GLY A 444 22.58 -6.86 19.88
CA GLY A 444 23.79 -7.06 20.67
C GLY A 444 24.62 -8.28 20.25
N GLU A 445 24.14 -9.07 19.29
CA GLU A 445 24.88 -10.22 18.76
C GLU A 445 25.94 -9.81 17.76
N TYR A 446 25.73 -8.69 17.04
CA TYR A 446 26.64 -8.16 16.06
C TYR A 446 27.36 -6.91 16.58
N TYR A 447 28.66 -6.81 16.30
CA TYR A 447 29.53 -5.71 16.67
C TYR A 447 30.69 -5.60 15.66
N PRO A 448 31.44 -4.48 15.62
CA PRO A 448 32.38 -4.19 14.53
C PRO A 448 33.45 -5.27 14.27
N THR A 449 33.98 -5.90 15.29
CA THR A 449 35.05 -6.93 15.18
C THR A 449 34.55 -8.37 15.11
N ARG A 450 33.24 -8.61 15.23
CA ARG A 450 32.68 -9.95 15.07
C ARG A 450 33.08 -10.52 13.72
N MET A 451 33.58 -11.75 13.76
CA MET A 451 33.98 -12.49 12.57
C MET A 451 32.77 -13.10 11.90
N VAL A 452 32.68 -12.94 10.59
CA VAL A 452 31.66 -13.49 9.72
C VAL A 452 32.33 -14.16 8.52
N ASN A 453 31.63 -15.14 7.93
CA ASN A 453 32.21 -15.90 6.83
C ASN A 453 31.65 -15.46 5.48
N ASP A 454 32.48 -14.79 4.68
CA ASP A 454 32.16 -14.42 3.29
C ASP A 454 32.44 -15.60 2.36
N HIS A 455 31.42 -16.40 2.08
CA HIS A 455 31.52 -17.59 1.24
C HIS A 455 30.44 -17.58 0.13
N LYS A 456 30.61 -18.47 -0.85
CA LYS A 456 29.63 -18.67 -1.91
C LYS A 456 28.44 -19.46 -1.39
N TRP A 457 27.25 -18.88 -1.51
CA TRP A 457 25.98 -19.57 -1.25
C TRP A 457 25.56 -20.43 -2.46
N GLU A 458 24.85 -21.53 -2.24
CA GLU A 458 24.23 -22.33 -3.31
C GLU A 458 23.03 -21.58 -3.91
N ASP A 459 22.13 -21.10 -3.04
CA ASP A 459 20.89 -20.41 -3.42
C ASP A 459 20.84 -18.97 -2.82
N GLY A 460 21.93 -18.23 -2.92
CA GLY A 460 22.04 -16.89 -2.38
C GLY A 460 22.77 -15.92 -3.30
N PRO A 461 23.03 -14.70 -2.85
CA PRO A 461 23.67 -13.69 -3.65
C PRO A 461 25.16 -13.98 -3.85
N SER A 462 25.71 -13.46 -4.94
CA SER A 462 27.17 -13.36 -5.13
C SER A 462 27.65 -11.95 -4.82
N ASN A 463 28.90 -11.84 -4.37
CA ASN A 463 29.56 -10.54 -4.22
C ASN A 463 29.81 -9.87 -5.57
N SER A 464 29.90 -8.54 -5.57
CA SER A 464 30.30 -7.79 -6.76
C SER A 464 31.70 -8.25 -7.20
N GLY A 465 31.82 -8.63 -8.49
CA GLY A 465 33.04 -9.18 -9.03
C GLY A 465 33.29 -10.68 -8.75
N GLY A 466 32.42 -11.36 -8.00
CA GLY A 466 32.45 -12.81 -7.78
C GLY A 466 33.55 -13.31 -6.84
N ASN A 467 34.21 -12.41 -6.09
CA ASN A 467 35.26 -12.75 -5.14
C ASN A 467 34.69 -12.98 -3.73
N TYR A 468 35.28 -13.93 -3.01
CA TYR A 468 34.95 -14.26 -1.62
C TYR A 468 36.20 -14.14 -0.77
N HIS A 469 36.06 -13.64 0.47
CA HIS A 469 37.18 -13.28 1.34
C HIS A 469 37.34 -14.23 2.54
N GLY A 470 36.46 -15.21 2.70
CA GLY A 470 36.46 -16.11 3.85
C GLY A 470 36.09 -15.37 5.14
N SER A 471 36.84 -15.60 6.20
CA SER A 471 36.63 -14.98 7.51
C SER A 471 37.04 -13.51 7.49
N VAL A 472 36.06 -12.60 7.67
CA VAL A 472 36.24 -11.14 7.72
C VAL A 472 35.52 -10.56 8.94
N THR A 473 35.89 -9.37 9.37
CA THR A 473 35.10 -8.66 10.39
C THR A 473 33.82 -8.05 9.80
N VAL A 474 32.81 -7.82 10.63
CA VAL A 474 31.60 -7.09 10.27
C VAL A 474 31.94 -5.70 9.70
N ARG A 475 32.92 -4.99 10.30
CA ARG A 475 33.45 -3.72 9.80
C ARG A 475 33.97 -3.85 8.37
N GLU A 476 34.82 -4.84 8.10
CA GLU A 476 35.36 -5.06 6.77
C GLU A 476 34.26 -5.44 5.76
N ALA A 477 33.34 -6.31 6.16
CA ALA A 477 32.24 -6.75 5.33
C ALA A 477 31.36 -5.58 4.85
N LEU A 478 31.01 -4.64 5.74
CA LEU A 478 30.22 -3.45 5.38
C LEU A 478 31.01 -2.47 4.51
N ASN A 479 32.30 -2.23 4.81
CA ASN A 479 33.14 -1.34 4.02
C ASN A 479 33.37 -1.87 2.60
N ARG A 480 33.55 -3.19 2.43
CA ARG A 480 33.60 -3.87 1.12
C ARG A 480 32.23 -4.03 0.48
N SER A 481 31.16 -3.81 1.26
CA SER A 481 29.78 -4.00 0.81
C SER A 481 29.47 -5.43 0.36
N LEU A 482 29.97 -6.44 1.10
CA LEU A 482 29.78 -7.86 0.78
C LEU A 482 28.28 -8.22 0.83
N ASN A 483 27.80 -8.84 -0.25
CA ASN A 483 26.39 -9.23 -0.37
C ASN A 483 26.07 -10.48 0.45
N THR A 484 26.97 -11.45 0.43
CA THR A 484 26.84 -12.73 1.13
C THR A 484 26.71 -12.55 2.63
N VAL A 485 27.49 -11.61 3.20
CA VAL A 485 27.47 -11.30 4.62
C VAL A 485 26.21 -10.50 5.00
N ALA A 486 25.83 -9.51 4.20
CA ALA A 486 24.58 -8.75 4.43
C ALA A 486 23.36 -9.69 4.44
N TRP A 487 23.31 -10.60 3.48
CA TRP A 487 22.27 -11.62 3.40
C TRP A 487 22.25 -12.51 4.65
N GLN A 488 23.42 -13.04 5.05
CA GLN A 488 23.54 -13.84 6.27
C GLN A 488 23.03 -13.07 7.50
N ILE A 489 23.47 -11.83 7.66
CA ILE A 489 23.05 -11.00 8.82
C ILE A 489 21.54 -10.83 8.86
N LEU A 490 20.90 -10.52 7.73
CA LEU A 490 19.45 -10.33 7.69
C LEU A 490 18.70 -11.65 7.98
N GLU A 491 19.19 -12.78 7.47
CA GLU A 491 18.59 -14.09 7.80
C GLU A 491 18.77 -14.43 9.28
N ASP A 492 19.96 -14.20 9.86
CA ASP A 492 20.26 -14.50 11.26
C ASP A 492 19.37 -13.70 12.24
N ILE A 493 19.13 -12.41 11.96
CA ILE A 493 18.26 -11.56 12.82
C ILE A 493 16.77 -11.72 12.51
N GLY A 494 16.45 -12.32 11.37
CA GLY A 494 15.08 -12.41 10.84
C GLY A 494 14.74 -11.25 9.92
N VAL A 495 14.29 -11.59 8.70
CA VAL A 495 13.98 -10.60 7.65
C VAL A 495 12.95 -9.58 8.10
N ASP A 496 11.87 -10.04 8.75
CA ASP A 496 10.78 -9.17 9.20
C ASP A 496 11.21 -8.26 10.36
N TYR A 497 12.17 -8.70 11.18
CA TYR A 497 12.78 -7.86 12.21
C TYR A 497 13.55 -6.70 11.55
N GLY A 498 14.41 -6.97 10.57
CA GLY A 498 15.09 -5.92 9.81
C GLY A 498 14.11 -4.99 9.08
N LEU A 499 13.06 -5.55 8.44
CA LEU A 499 12.03 -4.79 7.73
C LEU A 499 11.24 -3.87 8.66
N SER A 500 11.01 -4.28 9.92
CA SER A 500 10.30 -3.46 10.90
C SER A 500 10.98 -2.11 11.16
N TYR A 501 12.30 -2.05 11.12
CA TYR A 501 13.07 -0.79 11.28
C TYR A 501 12.78 0.20 10.15
N LEU A 502 12.61 -0.27 8.91
CA LEU A 502 12.20 0.60 7.80
C LEU A 502 10.76 1.09 8.00
N GLY A 503 9.88 0.25 8.53
CA GLY A 503 8.53 0.64 8.94
C GLY A 503 8.55 1.71 10.04
N GLU A 504 9.41 1.55 11.05
CA GLU A 504 9.61 2.51 12.13
C GLU A 504 10.17 3.86 11.63
N MET A 505 10.92 3.88 10.51
CA MET A 505 11.39 5.06 9.80
C MET A 505 10.45 5.53 8.68
N GLU A 506 9.22 5.02 8.64
CA GLU A 506 8.15 5.49 7.76
C GLU A 506 8.42 5.34 6.25
N PHE A 507 9.10 4.28 5.82
CA PHE A 507 9.32 3.98 4.41
C PHE A 507 8.02 3.66 3.70
N GLN A 508 7.55 4.55 2.81
CA GLN A 508 6.16 4.53 2.29
C GLN A 508 5.88 3.54 1.16
N LYS A 509 6.87 2.83 0.64
CA LYS A 509 6.68 1.95 -0.53
C LYS A 509 6.86 0.47 -0.22
N LEU A 510 6.94 0.12 1.06
CA LEU A 510 6.94 -1.26 1.52
C LEU A 510 5.56 -1.90 1.25
N THR A 511 5.57 -3.20 0.99
CA THR A 511 4.36 -3.98 0.70
C THR A 511 4.39 -5.29 1.48
N TYR A 512 3.24 -5.97 1.59
CA TYR A 512 3.16 -7.31 2.17
C TYR A 512 4.04 -8.36 1.44
N VAL A 513 4.38 -8.12 0.17
CA VAL A 513 5.24 -9.04 -0.62
C VAL A 513 6.70 -8.97 -0.17
N ASP A 514 7.10 -7.91 0.53
CA ASP A 514 8.46 -7.75 1.06
C ASP A 514 8.68 -8.58 2.34
N ASN A 515 7.62 -9.08 3.00
CA ASN A 515 7.72 -9.88 4.22
C ASN A 515 8.48 -11.19 3.95
N GLY A 516 9.43 -11.52 4.81
CA GLY A 516 10.21 -12.76 4.73
C GLY A 516 11.13 -12.88 3.49
N VAL A 517 11.40 -11.78 2.75
CA VAL A 517 12.20 -11.82 1.52
C VAL A 517 13.67 -11.45 1.77
N PRO A 518 14.62 -12.41 1.79
CA PRO A 518 16.02 -12.13 2.12
C PRO A 518 16.74 -11.20 1.15
N SER A 519 16.28 -11.08 -0.11
CA SER A 519 16.87 -10.16 -1.10
C SER A 519 16.76 -8.69 -0.72
N LEU A 520 15.95 -8.34 0.27
CA LEU A 520 15.89 -6.99 0.85
C LEU A 520 17.26 -6.52 1.36
N SER A 521 18.07 -7.45 1.92
CA SER A 521 19.44 -7.16 2.38
C SER A 521 20.34 -6.52 1.33
N ILE A 522 20.10 -6.81 0.07
CA ILE A 522 20.86 -6.27 -1.07
C ILE A 522 20.05 -5.30 -1.92
N GLY A 523 18.89 -4.88 -1.42
CA GLY A 523 18.04 -3.87 -2.04
C GLY A 523 17.04 -4.42 -3.05
N GLY A 524 16.63 -5.68 -2.96
CA GLY A 524 15.64 -6.34 -3.82
C GLY A 524 14.21 -6.18 -3.33
N PHE A 525 13.68 -4.96 -3.29
CA PHE A 525 12.32 -4.64 -2.86
C PHE A 525 11.31 -4.81 -3.99
N THR A 526 10.05 -5.07 -3.64
CA THR A 526 8.94 -5.14 -4.62
C THR A 526 8.81 -3.86 -5.43
N ASN A 527 8.69 -2.71 -4.76
CA ASN A 527 8.57 -1.41 -5.42
C ASN A 527 9.91 -0.62 -5.44
N GLY A 528 10.81 -0.90 -4.53
CA GLY A 528 11.95 -0.05 -4.22
C GLY A 528 11.64 0.98 -3.11
N VAL A 529 12.53 1.96 -2.93
CA VAL A 529 12.45 3.02 -1.91
C VAL A 529 12.57 4.39 -2.53
N ARG A 530 12.07 5.42 -1.86
CA ARG A 530 12.17 6.82 -2.31
C ARG A 530 13.50 7.44 -1.86
N VAL A 531 13.98 8.44 -2.59
CA VAL A 531 15.21 9.18 -2.21
C VAL A 531 15.03 9.88 -0.86
N VAL A 532 13.86 10.45 -0.61
CA VAL A 532 13.55 11.10 0.66
C VAL A 532 13.55 10.13 1.84
N ASP A 533 13.04 8.91 1.67
CA ASP A 533 13.07 7.88 2.73
C ASP A 533 14.52 7.50 3.06
N MET A 534 15.37 7.33 2.04
CA MET A 534 16.79 7.05 2.24
C MET A 534 17.52 8.21 2.94
N ALA A 535 17.24 9.47 2.57
CA ALA A 535 17.81 10.62 3.24
C ALA A 535 17.43 10.68 4.74
N LYS A 536 16.17 10.43 5.05
CA LYS A 536 15.69 10.38 6.43
C LYS A 536 16.22 9.18 7.21
N GLY A 537 16.30 8.01 6.61
CA GLY A 537 16.91 6.82 7.22
C GLY A 537 18.38 7.06 7.60
N TYR A 538 19.16 7.69 6.71
CA TYR A 538 20.55 8.04 7.02
C TYR A 538 20.68 9.21 8.00
N SER A 539 19.74 10.16 8.00
CA SER A 539 19.67 11.20 9.04
C SER A 539 19.42 10.61 10.44
N THR A 540 18.69 9.49 10.52
CA THR A 540 18.50 8.74 11.78
C THR A 540 19.84 8.25 12.33
N LEU A 541 20.69 7.68 11.48
CA LEU A 541 22.06 7.27 11.89
C LEU A 541 22.90 8.48 12.31
N ALA A 542 22.84 9.60 11.56
CA ALA A 542 23.55 10.84 11.90
C ALA A 542 23.16 11.38 13.29
N ASN A 543 21.94 11.11 13.73
CA ASN A 543 21.34 11.56 14.98
C ASN A 543 21.27 10.46 16.06
N TYR A 544 22.29 9.59 16.11
CA TYR A 544 22.41 8.52 17.12
C TYR A 544 21.18 7.62 17.19
N GLY A 545 20.61 7.30 16.04
CA GLY A 545 19.49 6.38 15.93
C GLY A 545 18.10 7.00 16.17
N VAL A 546 18.01 8.31 16.38
CA VAL A 546 16.74 9.02 16.57
C VAL A 546 16.14 9.39 15.21
N TYR A 547 15.05 8.73 14.86
CA TYR A 547 14.21 9.14 13.74
C TYR A 547 13.28 10.28 14.15
N ASN A 548 13.10 11.23 13.25
CA ASN A 548 12.15 12.33 13.44
C ASN A 548 11.21 12.40 12.22
N ASP A 549 9.90 12.48 12.47
CA ASP A 549 8.87 12.50 11.42
C ASP A 549 8.74 13.85 10.68
N ARG A 550 9.55 14.87 11.04
CA ARG A 550 9.55 16.17 10.37
C ARG A 550 9.77 16.02 8.87
N THR A 551 8.95 16.69 8.09
CA THR A 551 9.04 16.76 6.64
C THR A 551 9.77 18.04 6.19
N CYS A 552 9.17 18.87 5.36
CA CYS A 552 9.61 20.25 5.13
C CYS A 552 8.63 21.28 5.73
N ILE A 553 7.52 20.84 6.33
CA ILE A 553 6.49 21.74 6.83
C ILE A 553 6.89 22.29 8.21
N THR A 554 6.90 23.63 8.33
CA THR A 554 7.11 24.31 9.61
C THR A 554 5.81 24.87 10.16
N GLN A 555 4.88 25.33 9.28
CA GLN A 555 3.58 25.83 9.66
C GLN A 555 2.59 25.78 8.49
N ILE A 556 1.33 25.49 8.78
CA ILE A 556 0.21 25.56 7.83
C ILE A 556 -0.84 26.49 8.45
N ILE A 557 -1.12 27.60 7.77
CA ILE A 557 -2.19 28.53 8.16
C ILE A 557 -3.30 28.44 7.12
N HIS A 558 -4.50 28.15 7.56
CA HIS A 558 -5.70 28.24 6.75
C HIS A 558 -6.48 29.51 7.10
N GLU A 559 -7.04 30.19 6.11
CA GLU A 559 -7.62 31.52 6.31
C GLU A 559 -8.82 31.54 7.27
N HIS A 560 -9.57 30.42 7.36
CA HIS A 560 -10.71 30.31 8.26
C HIS A 560 -10.36 29.59 9.58
N ASP A 561 -9.53 28.54 9.53
CA ASP A 561 -9.25 27.66 10.67
C ASP A 561 -7.98 28.07 11.45
N GLY A 562 -7.23 29.07 10.95
CA GLY A 562 -6.00 29.55 11.57
C GLY A 562 -4.83 28.59 11.42
N ASP A 563 -3.96 28.48 12.42
CA ASP A 563 -2.78 27.62 12.41
C ASP A 563 -3.18 26.16 12.67
N LEU A 564 -3.07 25.34 11.64
CA LEU A 564 -3.44 23.92 11.66
C LEU A 564 -2.35 23.01 12.22
N THR A 565 -1.12 23.52 12.35
CA THR A 565 0.03 22.76 12.86
C THR A 565 0.32 22.98 14.34
N LYS A 566 -0.37 23.94 14.99
CA LYS A 566 -0.11 24.36 16.36
C LYS A 566 -0.13 23.21 17.39
N ASP A 567 -1.00 22.23 17.18
CA ASP A 567 -1.22 21.11 18.09
C ASP A 567 -0.62 19.78 17.56
N LEU A 568 0.25 19.87 16.55
CA LEU A 568 0.96 18.72 15.96
C LEU A 568 2.46 18.80 16.31
N PRO A 569 2.86 18.37 17.53
CA PRO A 569 4.28 18.33 17.86
C PRO A 569 4.96 17.26 16.98
N PRO A 570 6.19 17.54 16.50
CA PRO A 570 6.95 16.53 15.77
C PRO A 570 7.21 15.33 16.69
N ALA A 571 7.01 14.13 16.17
CA ALA A 571 7.35 12.91 16.85
C ALA A 571 8.81 12.55 16.58
N ALA A 572 9.57 12.31 17.65
CA ALA A 572 10.90 11.74 17.57
C ALA A 572 10.91 10.42 18.33
N LYS A 573 11.49 9.38 17.74
CA LYS A 573 11.62 8.08 18.38
C LYS A 573 12.99 7.46 18.16
N GLN A 574 13.47 6.75 19.16
CA GLN A 574 14.69 5.97 19.05
C GLN A 574 14.37 4.73 18.20
N VAL A 575 14.91 4.65 16.99
CA VAL A 575 14.78 3.49 16.09
C VAL A 575 15.96 2.56 16.28
N TYR A 576 17.18 3.08 16.25
CA TYR A 576 18.38 2.33 16.63
C TYR A 576 18.85 2.82 17.98
N ARG A 577 19.47 1.96 18.76
CA ARG A 577 20.16 2.41 19.97
C ARG A 577 21.30 3.36 19.61
N ASP A 578 21.65 4.27 20.52
CA ASP A 578 22.69 5.26 20.31
C ASP A 578 24.09 4.63 20.08
N ASP A 579 24.38 3.55 20.82
CA ASP A 579 25.60 2.77 20.65
C ASP A 579 25.67 2.08 19.28
N SER A 580 24.58 1.47 18.83
CA SER A 580 24.47 0.83 17.50
C SER A 580 24.65 1.84 16.37
N ALA A 581 23.95 2.98 16.44
CA ALA A 581 24.07 4.04 15.46
C ALA A 581 25.47 4.67 15.42
N PHE A 582 26.11 4.86 16.58
CA PHE A 582 27.48 5.37 16.66
C PHE A 582 28.49 4.41 16.06
N MET A 583 28.47 3.11 16.45
CA MET A 583 29.38 2.09 15.93
C MET A 583 29.20 1.92 14.41
N LEU A 584 27.95 1.95 13.94
CA LEU A 584 27.64 1.85 12.51
C LEU A 584 28.12 3.09 11.74
N THR A 585 27.97 4.29 12.31
CA THR A 585 28.51 5.55 11.75
C THR A 585 30.02 5.51 11.62
N ASP A 586 30.70 5.00 12.65
CA ASP A 586 32.15 4.87 12.61
C ASP A 586 32.62 3.88 11.54
N ILE A 587 31.93 2.75 11.36
CA ILE A 587 32.18 1.83 10.24
C ILE A 587 31.96 2.53 8.90
N LEU A 588 30.86 3.30 8.75
CA LEU A 588 30.50 3.98 7.50
C LEU A 588 31.48 5.11 7.12
N LYS A 589 32.22 5.70 8.05
CA LYS A 589 33.37 6.56 7.74
C LYS A 589 34.43 5.75 6.94
N GLY A 590 34.66 4.50 7.31
CA GLY A 590 35.57 3.58 6.63
C GLY A 590 35.17 3.25 5.19
N THR A 591 33.93 3.43 4.80
CA THR A 591 33.51 3.26 3.40
C THR A 591 34.27 4.20 2.45
N MET A 592 34.63 5.40 2.89
CA MET A 592 35.37 6.40 2.13
C MET A 592 36.88 6.37 2.39
N THR A 593 37.30 6.07 3.62
CA THR A 593 38.70 6.18 4.07
C THR A 593 39.47 4.88 4.02
N SER A 594 38.80 3.73 4.15
CA SER A 594 39.44 2.40 4.13
C SER A 594 40.06 2.06 2.75
N PRO A 595 41.18 1.33 2.70
CA PRO A 595 41.79 0.88 1.44
C PRO A 595 40.88 0.06 0.52
N TYR A 596 39.88 -0.60 1.11
CA TYR A 596 38.90 -1.44 0.43
C TYR A 596 37.51 -0.84 0.42
N GLY A 597 37.37 0.40 0.89
CA GLY A 597 36.06 1.10 0.93
C GLY A 597 35.52 1.39 -0.47
N THR A 598 34.20 1.14 -0.65
CA THR A 598 33.55 1.30 -1.95
C THR A 598 33.34 2.75 -2.37
N GLY A 599 33.41 3.69 -1.45
CA GLY A 599 33.30 5.13 -1.66
C GLY A 599 34.65 5.87 -1.55
N ARG A 600 35.76 5.17 -1.70
CA ARG A 600 37.10 5.75 -1.56
C ARG A 600 37.30 6.96 -2.48
N GLY A 601 37.82 8.08 -1.93
CA GLY A 601 38.00 9.35 -2.61
C GLY A 601 36.78 10.29 -2.57
N LEU A 602 35.77 9.92 -1.81
CA LEU A 602 34.59 10.76 -1.58
C LEU A 602 34.66 11.51 -0.24
N GLU A 603 35.80 11.48 0.45
CA GLU A 603 36.06 12.28 1.65
C GLU A 603 35.89 13.78 1.31
N LEU A 604 35.35 14.56 2.25
CA LEU A 604 35.17 16.00 2.07
C LEU A 604 36.50 16.74 2.14
N ASP A 605 36.69 17.73 1.27
CA ASP A 605 37.95 18.40 1.02
C ASP A 605 38.41 19.28 2.22
N ASN A 606 37.46 19.72 3.07
CA ASN A 606 37.75 20.53 4.28
C ASN A 606 38.07 19.65 5.52
N GLY A 607 38.19 18.33 5.37
CA GLY A 607 38.41 17.40 6.47
C GLY A 607 37.23 17.20 7.39
N MET A 608 36.02 17.59 6.99
CA MET A 608 34.77 17.35 7.72
C MET A 608 34.56 15.81 7.86
N PRO A 609 34.41 15.29 9.08
CA PRO A 609 34.06 13.89 9.28
C PRO A 609 32.76 13.55 8.60
N ALA A 610 32.77 12.53 7.74
CA ALA A 610 31.60 12.11 6.98
C ALA A 610 31.49 10.60 6.94
N ALA A 611 30.29 10.08 6.98
CA ALA A 611 29.94 8.67 6.84
C ALA A 611 29.01 8.47 5.66
N GLY A 612 29.07 7.34 4.98
CA GLY A 612 28.22 7.11 3.82
C GLY A 612 28.30 5.71 3.23
N LYS A 613 27.44 5.45 2.26
CA LYS A 613 27.34 4.15 1.59
C LYS A 613 27.03 4.30 0.12
N THR A 614 27.72 3.53 -0.71
CA THR A 614 27.43 3.36 -2.14
C THR A 614 26.37 2.32 -2.37
N GLY A 615 25.52 2.53 -3.37
CA GLY A 615 24.58 1.55 -3.89
C GLY A 615 24.70 1.42 -5.40
N THR A 616 24.65 0.20 -5.89
CA THR A 616 24.60 -0.12 -7.31
C THR A 616 23.79 -1.39 -7.46
N THR A 617 22.72 -1.32 -8.23
CA THR A 617 21.86 -2.49 -8.48
C THR A 617 22.44 -3.38 -9.57
N ASN A 618 21.91 -4.61 -9.68
CA ASN A 618 22.28 -5.55 -10.72
C ASN A 618 22.20 -4.89 -12.10
N SER A 619 23.26 -5.07 -12.89
CA SER A 619 23.41 -4.42 -14.20
C SER A 619 23.47 -2.88 -14.15
N SER A 620 23.76 -2.29 -12.99
CA SER A 620 23.86 -0.82 -12.80
C SER A 620 22.63 -0.10 -13.38
N LYS A 621 21.42 -0.54 -13.04
CA LYS A 621 20.18 0.13 -13.47
C LYS A 621 19.84 1.33 -12.61
N ASP A 622 20.21 1.28 -11.34
CA ASP A 622 20.10 2.35 -10.35
C ASP A 622 21.42 2.48 -9.62
N THR A 623 21.85 3.70 -9.38
CA THR A 623 23.05 3.99 -8.59
C THR A 623 22.75 5.05 -7.55
N TRP A 624 23.32 4.85 -6.37
CA TRP A 624 23.03 5.65 -5.20
C TRP A 624 24.29 6.00 -4.43
N PHE A 625 24.26 7.15 -3.79
CA PHE A 625 25.11 7.46 -2.66
C PHE A 625 24.28 8.15 -1.57
N CYS A 626 24.29 7.59 -0.37
CA CYS A 626 23.71 8.21 0.81
C CYS A 626 24.82 8.45 1.81
N GLY A 627 24.99 9.69 2.24
CA GLY A 627 26.06 10.04 3.17
C GLY A 627 25.70 11.28 3.99
N TYR A 628 26.37 11.43 5.11
CA TYR A 628 26.04 12.43 6.12
C TYR A 628 27.26 12.90 6.91
N THR A 629 27.11 14.05 7.50
CA THR A 629 27.94 14.63 8.55
C THR A 629 27.05 14.91 9.77
N ARG A 630 27.60 15.52 10.82
CA ARG A 630 26.78 16.02 11.92
C ARG A 630 25.84 17.16 11.51
N TYR A 631 26.15 17.86 10.41
CA TYR A 631 25.35 19.00 9.92
C TYR A 631 24.24 18.56 8.98
N TYR A 632 24.57 17.79 7.94
CA TYR A 632 23.65 17.46 6.85
C TYR A 632 23.72 16.00 6.45
N THR A 633 22.58 15.50 6.02
CA THR A 633 22.45 14.21 5.33
C THR A 633 21.99 14.45 3.90
N THR A 634 22.70 13.86 2.93
CA THR A 634 22.30 13.94 1.51
C THR A 634 22.21 12.55 0.90
N ALA A 635 21.08 12.27 0.24
CA ALA A 635 20.87 11.08 -0.58
C ALA A 635 20.80 11.50 -2.05
N VAL A 636 21.56 10.83 -2.92
CA VAL A 636 21.58 11.06 -4.37
C VAL A 636 21.34 9.76 -5.09
N TRP A 637 20.38 9.79 -6.04
CA TRP A 637 20.09 8.72 -6.98
C TRP A 637 20.37 9.14 -8.42
N VAL A 638 20.87 8.21 -9.25
CA VAL A 638 21.03 8.39 -10.69
C VAL A 638 20.52 7.14 -11.40
N GLY A 639 19.67 7.32 -12.42
CA GLY A 639 19.10 6.24 -13.19
C GLY A 639 18.17 6.72 -14.32
N TYR A 640 17.56 5.77 -15.00
CA TYR A 640 16.54 6.03 -16.03
C TYR A 640 15.14 5.79 -15.47
N ASP A 641 14.14 6.51 -15.96
CA ASP A 641 12.73 6.30 -15.56
C ASP A 641 12.28 4.87 -15.83
N ILE A 642 12.60 4.33 -16.99
CA ILE A 642 12.49 2.90 -17.30
C ILE A 642 13.86 2.28 -17.05
N PRO A 643 14.02 1.40 -16.05
CA PRO A 643 15.31 0.86 -15.64
C PRO A 643 16.05 0.18 -16.79
N ARG A 644 17.19 0.72 -17.21
CA ARG A 644 18.08 0.13 -18.19
C ARG A 644 19.53 0.15 -17.71
N LYS A 645 20.38 -0.73 -18.27
CA LYS A 645 21.77 -0.87 -17.89
C LYS A 645 22.55 0.42 -18.15
N MET A 646 23.37 0.83 -17.20
CA MET A 646 24.24 2.02 -17.25
C MET A 646 25.71 1.58 -17.15
N PRO A 647 26.38 1.19 -18.26
CA PRO A 647 27.77 0.75 -18.23
C PRO A 647 28.71 1.86 -17.73
N GLY A 648 29.57 1.54 -16.75
CA GLY A 648 30.55 2.50 -16.19
C GLY A 648 29.95 3.49 -15.16
N ILE A 649 28.64 3.42 -14.89
CA ILE A 649 27.99 4.22 -13.85
C ILE A 649 27.81 3.35 -12.61
N TYR A 650 28.46 3.76 -11.52
CA TYR A 650 28.42 3.11 -10.20
C TYR A 650 28.11 4.15 -9.13
N GLY A 651 27.72 3.70 -7.96
CA GLY A 651 27.38 4.60 -6.83
C GLY A 651 28.48 5.59 -6.46
N SER A 652 29.77 5.18 -6.57
CA SER A 652 30.91 6.08 -6.31
C SER A 652 31.25 7.01 -7.46
N THR A 653 30.82 6.76 -8.70
CA THR A 653 31.26 7.54 -9.88
C THR A 653 30.44 8.81 -10.11
N TYR A 654 29.11 8.71 -10.17
CA TYR A 654 28.25 9.86 -10.43
C TYR A 654 27.46 10.30 -9.19
N ALA A 655 26.66 9.41 -8.61
CA ALA A 655 25.90 9.75 -7.40
C ALA A 655 26.82 10.21 -6.25
N GLY A 656 27.94 9.50 -6.03
CA GLY A 656 28.92 9.86 -5.00
C GLY A 656 29.63 11.19 -5.29
N LYS A 657 29.97 11.47 -6.56
CA LYS A 657 30.61 12.75 -6.91
C LYS A 657 29.65 13.94 -6.77
N ILE A 658 28.39 13.78 -7.19
CA ILE A 658 27.35 14.79 -6.97
C ILE A 658 27.19 15.02 -5.47
N TRP A 659 27.11 13.95 -4.67
CA TRP A 659 27.06 14.04 -3.22
C TRP A 659 28.27 14.79 -2.64
N LYS A 660 29.50 14.46 -3.07
CA LYS A 660 30.72 15.13 -2.60
C LYS A 660 30.70 16.61 -2.94
N ASN A 661 30.31 16.98 -4.17
CA ASN A 661 30.28 18.37 -4.61
C ASN A 661 29.33 19.19 -3.75
N ILE A 662 28.07 18.77 -3.61
CA ILE A 662 27.10 19.52 -2.81
C ILE A 662 27.51 19.56 -1.33
N MET A 663 28.01 18.47 -0.78
CA MET A 663 28.44 18.44 0.62
C MET A 663 29.65 19.35 0.87
N ASN A 664 30.61 19.44 -0.06
CA ASN A 664 31.71 20.41 0.06
C ASN A 664 31.20 21.86 0.07
N GLN A 665 30.24 22.20 -0.82
CA GLN A 665 29.70 23.55 -0.92
C GLN A 665 28.93 23.95 0.35
N ILE A 666 28.03 23.08 0.84
CA ILE A 666 27.21 23.38 2.01
C ILE A 666 27.96 23.33 3.35
N HIS A 667 29.20 22.80 3.33
CA HIS A 667 30.10 22.82 4.49
C HIS A 667 31.22 23.88 4.40
N GLU A 668 31.18 24.74 3.39
CA GLU A 668 32.13 25.83 3.29
C GLU A 668 31.98 26.78 4.48
N GLY A 669 33.06 26.99 5.20
CA GLY A 669 33.08 27.84 6.40
C GLY A 669 32.54 27.21 7.69
N LEU A 670 32.11 25.93 7.64
CA LEU A 670 31.75 25.19 8.84
C LEU A 670 32.97 24.50 9.46
N GLU A 671 33.07 24.56 10.78
CA GLU A 671 34.11 23.84 11.52
C GLU A 671 33.88 22.31 11.46
N PRO A 672 34.96 21.51 11.34
CA PRO A 672 34.83 20.06 11.43
C PRO A 672 34.20 19.63 12.75
N TRP A 673 33.12 18.86 12.66
CA TRP A 673 32.34 18.39 13.80
C TRP A 673 32.10 16.90 13.68
N ASP A 674 32.73 16.12 14.58
CA ASP A 674 32.60 14.65 14.63
C ASP A 674 31.55 14.22 15.63
N TRP A 675 31.15 12.94 15.56
CA TRP A 675 30.25 12.32 16.55
C TRP A 675 31.01 12.10 17.87
N GLU A 676 30.43 12.58 18.94
CA GLU A 676 30.93 12.31 20.29
C GLU A 676 30.61 10.86 20.67
N GLN A 677 31.56 10.16 21.30
CA GLN A 677 31.34 8.79 21.75
C GLN A 677 30.31 8.78 22.88
N PRO A 678 29.18 8.04 22.74
CA PRO A 678 28.19 7.89 23.81
C PRO A 678 28.77 7.14 25.02
N GLU A 679 28.20 7.35 26.22
CA GLU A 679 28.54 6.57 27.41
C GLU A 679 28.23 5.07 27.27
N SER A 680 27.29 4.73 26.38
CA SER A 680 26.91 3.37 26.00
C SER A 680 27.97 2.66 25.14
N VAL A 681 29.08 3.31 24.77
CA VAL A 681 30.14 2.76 23.92
C VAL A 681 31.49 2.89 24.60
N GLU A 682 32.33 1.86 24.47
CA GLU A 682 33.74 1.87 24.91
C GLU A 682 34.67 1.45 23.76
N LEU A 683 35.81 2.14 23.68
CA LEU A 683 36.91 1.74 22.79
C LEU A 683 37.87 0.77 23.53
N LYS A 684 37.95 -0.48 23.07
CA LYS A 684 38.82 -1.49 23.68
C LYS A 684 39.37 -2.47 22.65
N ALA A 685 40.43 -3.20 23.04
CA ALA A 685 40.92 -4.30 22.22
C ALA A 685 39.96 -5.48 22.29
N ASP A 686 39.61 -6.05 21.13
CA ASP A 686 38.89 -7.32 21.07
C ASP A 686 39.79 -8.43 21.68
N PRO A 687 39.32 -9.16 22.69
CA PRO A 687 40.11 -10.20 23.37
C PRO A 687 40.58 -11.31 22.44
N ARG A 688 39.87 -11.54 21.31
CA ARG A 688 40.12 -12.64 20.37
C ARG A 688 41.10 -12.24 19.26
N THR A 689 41.01 -10.99 18.79
CA THR A 689 41.81 -10.52 17.64
C THR A 689 42.89 -9.53 18.04
N GLY A 690 42.81 -8.94 19.25
CA GLY A 690 43.67 -7.84 19.68
C GLY A 690 43.41 -6.50 18.98
N THR A 691 42.43 -6.44 18.08
CA THR A 691 42.10 -5.24 17.32
C THR A 691 41.37 -4.25 18.19
N GLN A 692 41.77 -2.97 18.20
CA GLN A 692 41.05 -1.88 18.86
C GLN A 692 39.80 -1.52 18.07
N ASP A 693 38.66 -1.57 18.70
CA ASP A 693 37.39 -1.14 18.12
C ASP A 693 36.35 -0.73 19.17
N TYR A 694 35.21 -0.23 18.73
CA TYR A 694 34.11 0.20 19.60
C TYR A 694 33.19 -0.97 19.95
N PHE A 695 32.76 -0.99 21.22
CA PHE A 695 31.85 -2.01 21.78
C PHE A 695 30.77 -1.34 22.60
N SER A 696 29.57 -1.90 22.57
CA SER A 696 28.49 -1.48 23.44
C SER A 696 28.78 -1.81 24.91
N THR A 697 28.40 -0.91 25.81
CA THR A 697 28.45 -1.11 27.26
C THR A 697 27.08 -1.43 27.85
N THR A 698 26.04 -1.54 27.04
CA THR A 698 24.67 -1.76 27.50
C THR A 698 24.49 -3.10 28.19
N ALA A 699 23.55 -3.19 29.13
CA ALA A 699 23.30 -4.42 29.88
C ALA A 699 22.85 -5.58 28.98
N GLU A 700 22.06 -5.29 27.96
CA GLU A 700 21.61 -6.26 26.93
C GLU A 700 22.78 -6.85 26.17
N PHE A 701 23.71 -6.02 25.70
CA PHE A 701 24.91 -6.48 25.00
C PHE A 701 25.76 -7.36 25.89
N ARG A 702 25.99 -6.97 27.16
CA ARG A 702 26.76 -7.78 28.11
C ARG A 702 26.07 -9.09 28.44
N ALA A 703 24.74 -9.11 28.55
CA ALA A 703 23.98 -10.32 28.77
C ALA A 703 24.07 -11.28 27.57
N GLN A 704 23.96 -10.75 26.34
CA GLN A 704 24.15 -11.51 25.10
C GLN A 704 25.56 -12.06 24.97
N GLN A 705 26.57 -11.24 25.21
CA GLN A 705 27.96 -11.72 25.24
C GLN A 705 28.19 -12.83 26.27
N SER A 706 27.67 -12.66 27.50
CA SER A 706 27.75 -13.67 28.54
C SER A 706 27.04 -14.97 28.17
N LEU A 707 25.91 -14.88 27.46
CA LEU A 707 25.19 -16.05 26.97
C LEU A 707 25.99 -16.75 25.87
N HIS A 708 26.51 -15.99 24.92
CA HIS A 708 27.35 -16.51 23.86
C HIS A 708 28.63 -17.18 24.39
N ASP A 709 29.32 -16.55 25.34
CA ASP A 709 30.50 -17.14 26.01
C ASP A 709 30.15 -18.46 26.72
N LYS A 710 28.97 -18.56 27.35
CA LYS A 710 28.48 -19.79 27.96
C LYS A 710 28.16 -20.87 26.91
N GLU A 711 27.58 -20.50 25.78
CA GLU A 711 27.31 -21.44 24.67
C GLU A 711 28.60 -21.96 24.05
N GLN A 712 29.60 -21.09 23.85
CA GLN A 712 30.91 -21.48 23.38
C GLN A 712 31.63 -22.41 24.37
N ALA A 713 31.61 -22.09 25.65
CA ALA A 713 32.18 -22.96 26.72
C ALA A 713 31.47 -24.32 26.77
N LYS A 714 30.16 -24.36 26.61
CA LYS A 714 29.37 -25.60 26.57
C LYS A 714 29.74 -26.45 25.34
N LEU A 715 29.80 -25.80 24.16
CA LEU A 715 30.20 -26.46 22.92
C LEU A 715 31.61 -27.05 23.03
N THR A 716 32.54 -26.27 23.57
CA THR A 716 33.93 -26.72 23.82
C THR A 716 33.93 -27.96 24.69
N ALA A 717 33.25 -27.93 25.86
CA ALA A 717 33.22 -29.06 26.77
C ALA A 717 32.58 -30.33 26.15
N GLN A 718 31.51 -30.13 25.33
CA GLN A 718 30.90 -31.24 24.59
C GLN A 718 31.84 -31.84 23.54
N LEU A 719 32.52 -31.00 22.76
CA LEU A 719 33.48 -31.46 21.77
C LEU A 719 34.69 -32.16 22.42
N GLU A 720 35.22 -31.65 23.54
CA GLU A 720 36.28 -32.30 24.31
C GLU A 720 35.87 -33.72 24.78
N GLN A 721 34.65 -33.83 25.30
CA GLN A 721 34.10 -35.12 25.72
C GLN A 721 33.92 -36.07 24.54
N ASP A 722 33.32 -35.61 23.42
CA ASP A 722 33.07 -36.43 22.24
C ASP A 722 34.40 -36.85 21.57
N ILE A 723 35.38 -35.97 21.53
CA ILE A 723 36.73 -36.26 21.04
C ILE A 723 37.45 -37.28 21.94
N GLN A 724 37.33 -37.13 23.24
CA GLN A 724 37.90 -38.10 24.17
C GLN A 724 37.25 -39.47 24.00
N GLU A 725 35.93 -39.55 23.89
CA GLU A 725 35.22 -40.78 23.60
C GLU A 725 35.64 -41.38 22.25
N PHE A 726 35.71 -40.56 21.22
CA PHE A 726 36.15 -40.97 19.89
C PHE A 726 37.61 -41.49 19.90
N THR A 727 38.51 -40.82 20.58
CA THR A 727 39.95 -41.19 20.60
C THR A 727 40.24 -42.43 21.42
N THR A 728 39.45 -42.73 22.44
CA THR A 728 39.59 -43.91 23.29
C THR A 728 38.81 -45.14 22.78
N ARG A 729 37.96 -44.97 21.80
CA ARG A 729 37.10 -46.02 21.25
C ARG A 729 37.91 -47.10 20.55
N GLU A 730 37.44 -48.35 20.62
CA GLU A 730 37.97 -49.50 19.88
C GLU A 730 36.92 -50.01 18.87
N ILE A 731 37.36 -50.50 17.71
CA ILE A 731 36.50 -51.13 16.70
C ILE A 731 36.52 -52.65 16.91
N SER A 732 35.39 -53.22 17.27
CA SER A 732 35.20 -54.65 17.53
C SER A 732 34.17 -55.31 16.62
N SER A 733 33.32 -54.52 15.97
CA SER A 733 32.23 -54.99 15.09
C SER A 733 32.15 -54.15 13.81
N VAL A 734 31.36 -54.60 12.84
CA VAL A 734 31.07 -53.83 11.63
C VAL A 734 30.24 -52.59 11.95
N GLU A 735 29.31 -52.69 12.89
CA GLU A 735 28.53 -51.56 13.39
C GLU A 735 29.41 -50.44 13.97
N ASP A 736 30.52 -50.82 14.66
CA ASP A 736 31.49 -49.85 15.18
C ASP A 736 32.12 -49.02 14.07
N THR A 737 32.32 -49.63 12.88
CA THR A 737 32.91 -48.90 11.75
C THR A 737 32.01 -47.80 11.23
N TYR A 738 30.68 -48.03 11.15
CA TYR A 738 29.71 -47.01 10.80
C TYR A 738 29.56 -45.95 11.88
N SER A 739 29.55 -46.35 13.13
CA SER A 739 29.44 -45.45 14.27
C SER A 739 30.65 -44.51 14.35
N VAL A 740 31.86 -45.03 14.14
CA VAL A 740 33.10 -44.22 14.09
C VAL A 740 33.02 -43.19 12.96
N LYS A 741 32.58 -43.60 11.78
CA LYS A 741 32.41 -42.67 10.65
C LYS A 741 31.36 -41.58 10.93
N SER A 742 30.25 -41.93 11.53
CA SER A 742 29.19 -40.98 11.94
C SER A 742 29.69 -40.01 13.01
N GLN A 743 30.42 -40.49 14.05
CA GLN A 743 30.99 -39.62 15.07
C GLN A 743 32.03 -38.67 14.49
N TYR A 744 32.90 -39.15 13.59
CA TYR A 744 33.86 -38.29 12.91
C TYR A 744 33.16 -37.15 12.16
N GLN A 745 32.10 -37.48 11.40
CA GLN A 745 31.31 -36.48 10.66
C GLN A 745 30.61 -35.49 11.61
N ASP A 746 30.03 -35.95 12.70
CA ASP A 746 29.39 -35.11 13.69
C ASP A 746 30.39 -34.14 14.33
N ILE A 747 31.49 -34.64 14.87
CA ILE A 747 32.54 -33.81 15.49
C ILE A 747 33.07 -32.77 14.50
N THR A 748 33.45 -33.21 13.28
CA THR A 748 34.01 -32.31 12.26
C THR A 748 33.01 -31.27 11.77
N SER A 749 31.71 -31.56 11.80
CA SER A 749 30.67 -30.60 11.44
C SER A 749 30.45 -29.50 12.49
N ARG A 750 30.72 -29.82 13.78
CA ARG A 750 30.54 -28.86 14.89
C ARG A 750 31.82 -28.06 15.21
N LEU A 751 32.99 -28.54 14.84
CA LEU A 751 34.25 -27.82 15.07
C LEU A 751 34.27 -26.40 14.47
N PRO A 752 33.74 -26.15 13.25
CA PRO A 752 33.68 -24.78 12.70
C PRO A 752 32.84 -23.81 13.52
N LEU A 753 31.96 -24.26 14.41
CA LEU A 753 31.13 -23.44 15.28
C LEU A 753 31.89 -22.87 16.49
N LEU A 754 33.14 -23.35 16.74
CA LEU A 754 34.01 -22.77 17.76
C LEU A 754 34.66 -21.49 17.27
N ASP A 755 34.54 -20.44 18.07
CA ASP A 755 35.20 -19.15 17.79
C ASP A 755 36.74 -19.22 17.87
N ASP A 756 37.27 -20.00 18.81
CA ASP A 756 38.71 -20.14 19.03
C ASP A 756 39.36 -20.99 17.92
N GLY A 757 40.09 -20.31 17.02
CA GLY A 757 40.73 -20.92 15.88
C GLY A 757 41.89 -21.87 16.23
N GLU A 758 42.67 -21.60 17.30
CA GLU A 758 43.78 -22.45 17.74
C GLU A 758 43.24 -23.73 18.40
N LEU A 759 42.28 -23.58 19.29
CA LEU A 759 41.60 -24.71 19.94
C LEU A 759 40.94 -25.63 18.90
N ARG A 760 40.22 -25.04 17.94
CA ARG A 760 39.59 -25.76 16.83
C ARG A 760 40.59 -26.56 16.00
N ALA A 761 41.71 -25.93 15.64
CA ALA A 761 42.76 -26.62 14.87
C ALA A 761 43.37 -27.78 15.64
N GLY A 762 43.65 -27.61 16.94
CA GLY A 762 44.16 -28.67 17.79
C GLY A 762 43.20 -29.84 17.98
N MET A 763 41.91 -29.56 18.10
CA MET A 763 40.84 -30.58 18.19
C MET A 763 40.69 -31.34 16.85
N LEU A 764 40.74 -30.64 15.73
CA LEU A 764 40.63 -31.24 14.38
C LEU A 764 41.83 -32.21 14.16
N GLU A 765 43.04 -31.80 14.49
CA GLU A 765 44.23 -32.64 14.36
C GLU A 765 44.13 -33.96 15.20
N GLN A 766 43.63 -33.88 16.42
CA GLN A 766 43.40 -35.08 17.26
C GLN A 766 42.38 -36.03 16.60
N VAL A 767 41.28 -35.50 16.09
CA VAL A 767 40.19 -36.27 15.46
C VAL A 767 40.67 -36.90 14.14
N GLU A 768 41.38 -36.16 13.29
CA GLU A 768 41.93 -36.66 12.04
C GLU A 768 42.97 -37.79 12.27
N ASN A 769 43.95 -37.59 13.17
CA ASN A 769 44.93 -38.60 13.50
C ASN A 769 44.26 -39.92 13.98
N ARG A 770 43.23 -39.84 14.77
CA ARG A 770 42.51 -41.03 15.25
C ARG A 770 41.68 -41.69 14.15
N TYR A 771 41.05 -40.89 13.30
CA TYR A 771 40.25 -41.37 12.18
C TYR A 771 41.14 -42.12 11.16
N ASP A 772 42.34 -41.63 10.90
CA ASP A 772 43.31 -42.31 10.04
C ASP A 772 43.70 -43.68 10.62
N TYR A 773 43.88 -43.81 11.92
CA TYR A 773 44.07 -45.10 12.55
C TYR A 773 42.88 -46.01 12.36
N PHE A 774 41.64 -45.53 12.49
CA PHE A 774 40.42 -46.30 12.27
C PHE A 774 40.29 -46.72 10.81
N THR A 775 40.63 -45.87 9.86
CA THR A 775 40.56 -46.20 8.42
C THR A 775 41.48 -47.37 8.07
N GLY A 776 42.61 -47.49 8.75
CA GLY A 776 43.51 -48.64 8.65
C GLY A 776 42.84 -49.96 9.10
N ILE A 777 42.12 -49.95 10.23
CA ILE A 777 41.38 -51.11 10.75
C ILE A 777 40.18 -51.44 9.83
N ILE A 778 39.44 -50.44 9.43
CA ILE A 778 38.26 -50.60 8.53
C ILE A 778 38.66 -51.25 7.20
N SER A 779 39.84 -50.87 6.66
CA SER A 779 40.38 -51.45 5.44
C SER A 779 40.69 -52.94 5.60
N GLN A 780 41.13 -53.37 6.78
CA GLN A 780 41.38 -54.80 7.08
C GLN A 780 40.10 -55.62 7.25
N MET A 781 39.00 -54.96 7.62
CA MET A 781 37.67 -55.58 7.78
C MET A 781 36.84 -55.61 6.49
N GLY A 782 37.38 -55.25 5.34
CA GLY A 782 36.67 -55.02 4.10
C GLY A 782 35.73 -56.14 3.67
N ASP A 783 36.17 -57.39 3.74
CA ASP A 783 35.33 -58.55 3.38
C ASP A 783 34.14 -58.77 4.33
N THR A 784 34.35 -58.49 5.63
CA THR A 784 33.31 -58.61 6.64
C THR A 784 32.27 -57.49 6.49
N ILE A 785 32.71 -56.27 6.17
CA ILE A 785 31.81 -55.12 5.87
C ILE A 785 30.97 -55.41 4.62
N ALA A 786 31.59 -55.93 3.56
CA ALA A 786 30.87 -56.27 2.33
C ALA A 786 29.77 -57.32 2.55
N LEU A 787 29.99 -58.30 3.42
CA LEU A 787 29.00 -59.30 3.78
C LEU A 787 27.82 -58.72 4.58
N TYR A 788 28.16 -57.84 5.53
CA TYR A 788 27.16 -57.11 6.33
C TYR A 788 26.29 -56.19 5.48
N GLU A 789 26.91 -55.40 4.58
CA GLU A 789 26.16 -54.53 3.64
C GLU A 789 25.23 -55.31 2.74
N LYS A 790 25.64 -56.52 2.27
CA LYS A 790 24.79 -57.39 1.49
C LYS A 790 23.56 -57.84 2.27
N GLN A 791 23.74 -58.19 3.57
CA GLN A 791 22.63 -58.57 4.42
C GLN A 791 21.70 -57.39 4.69
N LYS A 792 22.25 -56.23 5.02
CA LYS A 792 21.51 -54.99 5.23
C LYS A 792 20.70 -54.57 3.99
N ALA A 793 21.31 -54.72 2.79
CA ALA A 793 20.60 -54.45 1.54
C ALA A 793 19.36 -55.34 1.33
N ILE A 794 19.43 -56.60 1.81
CA ILE A 794 18.29 -57.50 1.79
C ILE A 794 17.17 -57.03 2.74
N ASP A 795 17.57 -56.56 3.93
CA ASP A 795 16.62 -56.12 4.96
C ASP A 795 15.99 -54.77 4.56
N ASP A 796 16.76 -53.84 3.97
CA ASP A 796 16.28 -52.58 3.41
C ASP A 796 15.33 -52.81 2.21
N ALA A 797 15.59 -53.83 1.36
CA ALA A 797 14.72 -54.20 0.25
C ALA A 797 13.37 -54.72 0.77
N ARG A 798 13.35 -55.48 1.85
CA ARG A 798 12.15 -55.96 2.51
C ARG A 798 11.32 -54.80 3.09
N ALA A 799 11.98 -53.86 3.77
CA ALA A 799 11.34 -52.66 4.34
C ALA A 799 10.73 -51.77 3.24
N ARG A 800 11.41 -51.66 2.05
CA ARG A 800 10.87 -50.91 0.90
C ARG A 800 9.65 -51.59 0.32
N GLU A 801 9.61 -52.95 0.27
CA GLU A 801 8.45 -53.69 -0.21
C GLU A 801 7.23 -53.46 0.72
N GLU A 802 7.44 -53.41 2.05
CA GLU A 802 6.37 -53.11 3.00
C GLU A 802 5.89 -51.66 2.86
N ALA A 803 6.81 -50.70 2.67
CA ALA A 803 6.46 -49.33 2.41
C ALA A 803 5.70 -49.12 1.10
N GLN A 804 6.04 -49.90 0.05
CA GLN A 804 5.30 -49.87 -1.21
C GLN A 804 3.87 -50.42 -1.06
N LYS A 805 3.66 -51.49 -0.28
CA LYS A 805 2.31 -51.96 0.04
C LYS A 805 1.47 -50.91 0.75
N GLN A 806 2.06 -50.23 1.74
CA GLN A 806 1.36 -49.16 2.44
C GLN A 806 1.06 -47.96 1.53
N ALA A 807 1.99 -47.60 0.64
CA ALA A 807 1.76 -46.54 -0.34
C ALA A 807 0.63 -46.90 -1.34
N GLU A 808 0.50 -48.20 -1.72
CA GLU A 808 -0.58 -48.63 -2.58
C GLU A 808 -1.94 -48.60 -1.88
N GLU A 809 -2.02 -48.94 -0.58
CA GLU A 809 -3.23 -48.77 0.22
C GLU A 809 -3.63 -47.29 0.33
N ASN A 810 -2.67 -46.38 0.60
CA ASN A 810 -2.91 -44.96 0.64
C ASN A 810 -3.39 -44.43 -0.73
N ARG A 811 -2.84 -44.96 -1.84
CA ARG A 811 -3.30 -44.59 -3.18
C ARG A 811 -4.76 -45.03 -3.44
N LYS A 812 -5.14 -46.25 -3.01
CA LYS A 812 -6.52 -46.70 -3.12
C LYS A 812 -7.49 -45.85 -2.29
N GLN A 813 -7.05 -45.34 -1.13
CA GLN A 813 -7.87 -44.45 -0.36
C GLN A 813 -8.00 -43.08 -1.05
N ALA A 814 -6.90 -42.54 -1.59
CA ALA A 814 -6.93 -41.29 -2.35
C ALA A 814 -7.80 -41.38 -3.61
N GLU A 815 -7.84 -42.51 -4.28
CA GLU A 815 -8.74 -42.76 -5.42
C GLU A 815 -10.23 -42.75 -5.00
N LYS A 816 -10.55 -43.24 -3.80
CA LYS A 816 -11.90 -43.13 -3.24
C LYS A 816 -12.28 -41.70 -2.94
N ASP A 817 -11.36 -40.96 -2.33
CA ASP A 817 -11.57 -39.56 -2.00
C ASP A 817 -11.72 -38.70 -3.27
N THR A 818 -10.95 -39.03 -4.33
CA THR A 818 -11.07 -38.37 -5.64
C THR A 818 -12.45 -38.59 -6.24
N LYS A 819 -12.93 -39.84 -6.26
CA LYS A 819 -14.25 -40.19 -6.75
C LYS A 819 -15.38 -39.50 -5.97
N LYS A 820 -15.23 -39.40 -4.64
CA LYS A 820 -16.15 -38.67 -3.79
C LYS A 820 -16.16 -37.17 -4.14
N ASN A 821 -14.98 -36.57 -4.36
CA ASN A 821 -14.86 -35.21 -4.76
C ASN A 821 -15.45 -34.92 -6.16
N GLU A 822 -15.30 -35.85 -7.13
CA GLU A 822 -15.92 -35.72 -8.44
C GLU A 822 -17.45 -35.68 -8.35
N PHE A 823 -18.04 -36.50 -7.49
CA PHE A 823 -19.48 -36.46 -7.23
C PHE A 823 -19.87 -35.14 -6.52
N LEU A 824 -19.09 -34.70 -5.50
CA LEU A 824 -19.37 -33.45 -4.76
C LEU A 824 -19.29 -32.24 -5.67
N GLN A 825 -18.37 -32.21 -6.64
CA GLN A 825 -18.29 -31.14 -7.64
C GLN A 825 -19.53 -31.14 -8.56
N ALA A 826 -19.98 -32.29 -9.00
CA ALA A 826 -21.19 -32.41 -9.81
C ALA A 826 -22.45 -32.03 -9.04
N LEU A 827 -22.56 -32.45 -7.77
CA LEU A 827 -23.62 -32.06 -6.86
C LEU A 827 -23.63 -30.51 -6.63
N LYS A 828 -22.46 -29.95 -6.40
CA LYS A 828 -22.31 -28.51 -6.24
C LYS A 828 -22.76 -27.73 -7.48
N ALA A 829 -22.40 -28.21 -8.68
CA ALA A 829 -22.84 -27.61 -9.93
C ALA A 829 -24.38 -27.57 -10.07
N VAL A 830 -25.08 -28.60 -9.54
CA VAL A 830 -26.54 -28.64 -9.49
C VAL A 830 -27.10 -27.72 -8.39
N GLU A 831 -26.43 -27.66 -7.22
CA GLU A 831 -26.82 -26.81 -6.09
C GLU A 831 -26.61 -25.31 -6.38
N GLU A 832 -25.66 -24.94 -7.24
CA GLU A 832 -25.34 -23.55 -7.59
C GLU A 832 -26.17 -23.00 -8.77
N LEU A 833 -27.04 -23.80 -9.41
CA LEU A 833 -27.90 -23.30 -10.46
C LEU A 833 -28.82 -22.18 -9.96
N GLU A 834 -28.75 -21.03 -10.60
CA GLU A 834 -29.53 -19.83 -10.27
C GLU A 834 -30.76 -19.63 -11.16
N TYR A 835 -30.79 -20.32 -12.31
CA TYR A 835 -31.93 -20.35 -13.24
C TYR A 835 -31.98 -21.68 -14.01
N GLN A 836 -33.07 -21.95 -14.76
CA GLN A 836 -33.20 -23.16 -15.59
C GLN A 836 -32.34 -23.01 -16.85
N GLN A 837 -31.04 -23.29 -16.72
CA GLN A 837 -30.14 -23.30 -17.87
C GLN A 837 -30.47 -24.42 -18.85
N LYS A 838 -30.14 -24.25 -20.14
CA LYS A 838 -30.35 -25.28 -21.18
C LYS A 838 -29.66 -26.63 -20.85
N ASN A 839 -28.53 -26.55 -20.12
CA ASN A 839 -27.76 -27.68 -19.66
C ASN A 839 -28.11 -28.16 -18.23
N ALA A 840 -29.14 -27.57 -17.58
CA ALA A 840 -29.51 -27.96 -16.21
C ALA A 840 -29.85 -29.42 -16.09
N GLN A 841 -30.52 -30.00 -17.11
CA GLN A 841 -30.80 -31.40 -17.18
C GLN A 841 -29.54 -32.25 -17.35
N ASP A 842 -28.57 -31.78 -18.12
CA ASP A 842 -27.27 -32.45 -18.31
C ASP A 842 -26.47 -32.45 -17.02
N LEU A 843 -26.45 -31.35 -16.27
CA LEU A 843 -25.78 -31.24 -14.96
C LEU A 843 -26.43 -32.18 -13.93
N VAL A 844 -27.76 -32.25 -13.93
CA VAL A 844 -28.50 -33.18 -13.09
C VAL A 844 -28.18 -34.63 -13.48
N GLN A 845 -28.17 -34.95 -14.77
CA GLN A 845 -27.82 -36.30 -15.26
C GLN A 845 -26.36 -36.66 -14.95
N ASP A 846 -25.44 -35.73 -15.08
CA ASP A 846 -24.03 -35.93 -14.69
C ASP A 846 -23.90 -36.21 -13.18
N ALA A 847 -24.59 -35.44 -12.31
CA ALA A 847 -24.59 -35.72 -10.88
C ALA A 847 -25.26 -37.06 -10.51
N ILE A 848 -26.37 -37.38 -11.15
CA ILE A 848 -27.02 -38.71 -10.98
C ILE A 848 -26.10 -39.85 -11.46
N GLY A 849 -25.45 -39.67 -12.61
CA GLY A 849 -24.48 -40.65 -13.15
C GLY A 849 -23.30 -40.86 -12.19
N LYS A 850 -22.82 -39.82 -11.60
CA LYS A 850 -21.69 -39.84 -10.64
C LYS A 850 -22.07 -40.29 -9.22
N LEU A 851 -23.36 -40.40 -8.89
CA LEU A 851 -23.79 -40.90 -7.57
C LEU A 851 -23.24 -42.31 -7.30
N SER A 852 -23.06 -43.12 -8.35
CA SER A 852 -22.44 -44.46 -8.24
C SER A 852 -20.96 -44.40 -7.76
N LEU A 853 -20.26 -43.26 -7.91
CA LEU A 853 -18.86 -43.12 -7.48
C LEU A 853 -18.74 -43.12 -5.95
N VAL A 854 -19.80 -42.76 -5.23
CA VAL A 854 -19.86 -42.77 -3.77
C VAL A 854 -20.55 -44.04 -3.23
N ALA A 855 -20.74 -45.09 -4.06
CA ALA A 855 -21.33 -46.34 -3.62
C ALA A 855 -20.47 -46.99 -2.53
N GLY A 856 -21.09 -47.23 -1.35
CA GLY A 856 -20.42 -47.77 -0.18
C GLY A 856 -19.67 -46.75 0.68
N ASP A 857 -19.77 -45.45 0.38
CA ASP A 857 -19.32 -44.39 1.27
C ASP A 857 -20.30 -44.25 2.47
N PRO A 858 -19.81 -44.05 3.71
CA PRO A 858 -20.70 -43.90 4.88
C PRO A 858 -21.73 -42.77 4.77
N GLU A 859 -21.42 -41.75 3.95
CA GLU A 859 -22.28 -40.57 3.73
C GLU A 859 -23.16 -40.67 2.49
N GLN A 860 -23.11 -41.81 1.77
CA GLN A 860 -23.82 -42.02 0.50
C GLN A 860 -25.30 -41.60 0.57
N GLN A 861 -26.00 -41.97 1.65
CA GLN A 861 -27.43 -41.66 1.78
C GLN A 861 -27.65 -40.15 1.94
N ALA A 862 -26.87 -39.50 2.78
CA ALA A 862 -26.97 -38.06 2.99
C ALA A 862 -26.63 -37.25 1.71
N LEU A 863 -25.65 -37.71 0.94
CA LEU A 863 -25.28 -37.13 -0.34
C LEU A 863 -26.35 -37.33 -1.43
N SER A 864 -27.01 -38.49 -1.43
CA SER A 864 -28.17 -38.78 -2.29
C SER A 864 -29.37 -37.89 -1.94
N ASP A 865 -29.66 -37.68 -0.66
CA ASP A 865 -30.74 -36.81 -0.20
C ASP A 865 -30.49 -35.36 -0.57
N ARG A 866 -29.23 -34.88 -0.47
CA ARG A 866 -28.83 -33.55 -0.93
C ARG A 866 -29.03 -33.35 -2.44
N LEU A 867 -28.65 -34.36 -3.26
CA LEU A 867 -28.86 -34.30 -4.69
C LEU A 867 -30.35 -34.26 -5.04
N GLN A 868 -31.18 -35.03 -4.34
CA GLN A 868 -32.63 -35.03 -4.56
C GLN A 868 -33.27 -33.68 -4.18
N ALA A 869 -32.81 -33.08 -3.09
CA ALA A 869 -33.24 -31.75 -2.68
C ALA A 869 -32.83 -30.65 -3.71
N ALA A 870 -31.61 -30.72 -4.24
CA ALA A 870 -31.10 -29.83 -5.27
C ALA A 870 -31.92 -29.95 -6.59
N ILE A 871 -32.23 -31.20 -7.02
CA ILE A 871 -33.09 -31.46 -8.20
C ILE A 871 -34.49 -30.87 -8.01
N THR A 872 -35.06 -31.02 -6.81
CA THR A 872 -36.41 -30.47 -6.48
C THR A 872 -36.39 -28.94 -6.54
N ARG A 873 -35.31 -28.30 -6.11
CA ARG A 873 -35.16 -26.84 -6.15
C ARG A 873 -35.12 -26.27 -7.56
N ILE A 874 -34.50 -26.98 -8.52
CA ILE A 874 -34.35 -26.50 -9.90
C ILE A 874 -35.71 -26.24 -10.56
N SER A 875 -36.74 -27.02 -10.26
CA SER A 875 -38.08 -26.82 -10.82
C SER A 875 -38.73 -25.51 -10.41
N GLY A 876 -38.28 -24.87 -9.35
CA GLY A 876 -38.72 -23.55 -8.87
C GLY A 876 -37.84 -22.36 -9.33
N LEU A 877 -36.75 -22.62 -10.06
CA LEU A 877 -35.87 -21.52 -10.53
C LEU A 877 -36.49 -20.80 -11.75
N PRO A 878 -36.13 -19.54 -12.00
CA PRO A 878 -36.57 -18.79 -13.17
C PRO A 878 -36.05 -19.43 -14.47
N THR A 879 -36.77 -19.25 -15.58
CA THR A 879 -36.28 -19.71 -16.88
C THR A 879 -35.05 -18.89 -17.33
N GLU A 880 -34.28 -19.40 -18.29
CA GLU A 880 -33.12 -18.70 -18.84
C GLU A 880 -33.47 -17.34 -19.42
N GLU A 881 -34.67 -17.19 -20.04
CA GLU A 881 -35.15 -15.91 -20.55
C GLU A 881 -35.47 -14.93 -19.42
N GLN A 882 -36.09 -15.40 -18.34
CA GLN A 882 -36.41 -14.57 -17.17
C GLN A 882 -35.11 -14.18 -16.42
N TRP A 883 -34.15 -15.12 -16.33
CA TRP A 883 -32.85 -14.86 -15.73
C TRP A 883 -32.05 -13.87 -16.56
N ASN A 884 -31.94 -14.10 -17.89
CA ASN A 884 -31.19 -13.23 -18.80
C ASN A 884 -31.79 -11.81 -18.86
N ALA A 885 -33.13 -11.69 -18.77
CA ALA A 885 -33.77 -10.40 -18.65
C ALA A 885 -33.38 -9.69 -17.32
N SER A 886 -33.38 -10.44 -16.22
CA SER A 886 -32.95 -9.94 -14.91
C SER A 886 -31.44 -9.63 -14.88
N GLN A 887 -30.61 -10.46 -15.53
CA GLN A 887 -29.17 -10.26 -15.64
C GLN A 887 -28.79 -9.17 -16.65
N ALA A 888 -29.59 -8.98 -17.71
CA ALA A 888 -29.37 -7.89 -18.64
C ALA A 888 -29.66 -6.53 -17.96
N GLU A 889 -30.66 -6.49 -17.09
CA GLU A 889 -30.91 -5.32 -16.20
C GLU A 889 -29.77 -5.17 -15.16
N SER A 890 -29.26 -6.27 -14.56
CA SER A 890 -28.15 -6.22 -13.62
C SER A 890 -26.80 -5.93 -14.31
N ARG A 891 -26.52 -6.52 -15.48
CA ARG A 891 -25.27 -6.30 -16.22
C ARG A 891 -25.19 -4.90 -16.81
N ALA A 892 -26.33 -4.35 -17.27
CA ALA A 892 -26.37 -2.94 -17.64
C ALA A 892 -26.07 -2.01 -16.44
N SER A 893 -26.43 -2.46 -15.24
CA SER A 893 -26.14 -1.80 -13.97
C SER A 893 -24.72 -2.10 -13.47
N GLU A 894 -24.24 -3.35 -13.59
CA GLU A 894 -22.89 -3.77 -13.19
C GLU A 894 -21.81 -3.34 -14.18
N GLU A 895 -22.08 -3.33 -15.50
CA GLU A 895 -21.17 -2.72 -16.47
C GLU A 895 -21.09 -1.21 -16.29
N ALA A 896 -22.16 -0.56 -15.86
CA ALA A 896 -22.13 0.85 -15.46
C ALA A 896 -21.34 1.02 -14.14
N ALA A 897 -21.54 0.11 -13.18
CA ALA A 897 -20.87 0.16 -11.89
C ALA A 897 -19.39 -0.36 -11.95
N MET A 898 -19.11 -1.38 -12.77
CA MET A 898 -17.74 -1.86 -12.98
C MET A 898 -16.94 -0.92 -13.88
N LYS A 899 -17.57 -0.31 -14.89
CA LYS A 899 -16.96 0.83 -15.60
C LYS A 899 -16.80 2.06 -14.70
N GLN A 900 -17.68 2.26 -13.70
CA GLN A 900 -17.48 3.27 -12.65
C GLN A 900 -16.41 2.85 -11.63
N ALA A 901 -16.33 1.58 -11.26
CA ALA A 901 -15.30 1.08 -10.33
C ALA A 901 -13.95 0.89 -11.01
N GLU A 902 -13.90 0.37 -12.25
CA GLU A 902 -12.68 0.36 -13.08
C GLU A 902 -12.29 1.78 -13.49
N GLN A 903 -13.24 2.68 -13.72
CA GLN A 903 -13.00 4.10 -13.93
C GLN A 903 -12.66 4.79 -12.60
N GLN A 904 -13.20 4.39 -11.45
CA GLN A 904 -12.74 4.88 -10.15
C GLN A 904 -11.38 4.32 -9.75
N VAL A 905 -11.08 3.07 -10.02
CA VAL A 905 -9.73 2.47 -9.86
C VAL A 905 -8.78 3.02 -10.93
N GLN A 906 -9.24 3.20 -12.17
CA GLN A 906 -8.48 3.88 -13.23
C GLN A 906 -8.46 5.40 -13.01
N VAL A 907 -9.44 5.99 -12.36
CA VAL A 907 -9.50 7.40 -11.93
C VAL A 907 -8.75 7.58 -10.61
N GLN A 908 -8.73 6.60 -9.73
CA GLN A 908 -7.82 6.58 -8.57
C GLN A 908 -6.39 6.27 -8.99
N GLN A 909 -6.16 5.34 -9.89
CA GLN A 909 -4.85 5.16 -10.55
C GLN A 909 -4.52 6.31 -11.50
N ASN A 910 -5.51 6.94 -12.12
CA ASN A 910 -5.33 8.14 -12.94
C ASN A 910 -5.50 9.43 -12.14
N GLN A 911 -6.05 9.42 -10.93
CA GLN A 911 -5.98 10.50 -9.95
C GLN A 911 -4.71 10.42 -9.10
N LEU A 912 -4.23 9.24 -8.76
CA LEU A 912 -2.81 9.04 -8.37
C LEU A 912 -1.87 9.29 -9.57
N ARG A 913 -2.21 8.85 -10.76
CA ARG A 913 -1.54 9.25 -12.00
C ARG A 913 -1.98 10.65 -12.46
N SER A 914 -3.01 11.31 -11.97
CA SER A 914 -3.41 12.67 -12.34
C SER A 914 -3.29 13.67 -11.19
N SER A 915 -3.20 13.26 -9.92
CA SER A 915 -2.36 13.94 -8.94
C SER A 915 -0.87 13.73 -9.30
N LEU A 916 -0.45 12.55 -9.72
CA LEU A 916 0.79 12.25 -10.43
C LEU A 916 0.78 12.71 -11.90
N ASN A 917 -0.32 12.78 -12.59
CA ASN A 917 -0.50 13.21 -13.98
C ASN A 917 -1.37 14.45 -14.10
N SER A 918 -2.02 15.03 -13.09
CA SER A 918 -2.39 16.44 -13.07
C SER A 918 -1.14 17.28 -12.85
N GLU A 919 -0.24 16.73 -12.15
CA GLU A 919 1.15 17.12 -12.22
C GLU A 919 1.75 16.77 -13.58
N LYS A 920 1.64 15.59 -14.16
CA LYS A 920 2.19 15.17 -15.45
C LYS A 920 1.39 15.69 -16.66
N PHE A 921 0.12 15.92 -16.57
CA PHE A 921 -0.72 16.44 -17.66
C PHE A 921 -0.78 17.96 -17.71
N LYS A 922 -0.70 18.63 -16.59
CA LYS A 922 -0.33 20.04 -16.55
C LYS A 922 1.05 20.27 -17.17
N TRP A 923 1.88 19.26 -17.15
CA TRP A 923 3.25 19.30 -17.58
C TRP A 923 3.45 19.02 -19.08
N ASN A 924 2.65 18.16 -19.70
CA ASN A 924 2.67 17.92 -21.15
C ASN A 924 1.93 18.99 -21.97
N ASN A 925 1.13 19.87 -21.33
CA ASN A 925 0.39 20.96 -21.96
C ASN A 925 0.84 22.36 -21.51
N MET A 926 1.86 22.47 -20.68
CA MET A 926 2.54 23.73 -20.46
C MET A 926 3.63 23.91 -21.50
N GLU A 927 3.33 24.62 -22.56
CA GLU A 927 4.33 25.38 -23.26
C GLU A 927 4.89 26.45 -22.30
N TYR A 928 6.14 26.36 -22.09
CA TYR A 928 7.10 27.12 -21.36
C TYR A 928 6.93 28.66 -21.44
N TYR A 929 6.86 29.32 -20.29
CA TYR A 929 7.40 30.68 -20.11
C TYR A 929 8.28 30.70 -18.85
N GLY A 930 9.60 30.57 -19.07
CA GLY A 930 10.61 30.94 -18.10
C GLY A 930 10.70 32.47 -18.00
N PRO A 931 11.02 33.00 -16.81
CA PRO A 931 11.26 34.45 -16.67
C PRO A 931 12.64 34.81 -17.26
N GLY A 932 12.62 35.72 -18.23
CA GLY A 932 13.79 36.51 -18.56
C GLY A 932 14.64 36.07 -19.75
N GLY A 933 14.18 36.36 -20.91
CA GLY A 933 14.99 36.54 -22.10
C GLY A 933 14.39 37.66 -22.92
N ARG A 934 14.86 38.84 -22.72
CA ARG A 934 14.60 39.93 -23.67
C ARG A 934 15.14 39.58 -25.04
N PRO A 935 14.40 39.87 -26.09
CA PRO A 935 15.03 40.00 -27.40
C PRO A 935 15.64 41.39 -27.47
N ASP A 936 16.92 41.48 -27.50
CA ASP A 936 17.60 42.64 -28.03
C ASP A 936 18.77 42.23 -28.90
N ASP A 937 18.60 42.68 -30.13
CA ASP A 937 19.56 43.19 -31.05
C ASP A 937 20.50 42.23 -31.82
N GLU A 938 20.14 42.18 -33.10
CA GLU A 938 20.97 42.46 -34.25
C GLU A 938 22.52 42.50 -34.03
N ASN A 939 23.18 41.51 -34.48
CA ASN A 939 24.16 41.57 -35.64
C ASN A 939 24.71 40.18 -35.92
#